data_0cac3c3cd30bcefe18d7b9a35e949c95
#
_entry.id   0cac3c3cd30bcefe18d7b9a35e949c95
#
_cell.length_a   1.000
_cell.length_b   1.000
_cell.length_c   1.000
_cell.angle_alpha   90.00
_cell.angle_beta   90.00
_cell.angle_gamma   90.00
#
_symmetry.space_group_name_H-M   'P 1'
#
loop_
_entity.id
_entity.type
_entity.pdbx_description
1 polymer ?
#
loop_
_entity_poly.entity_id
_entity_poly.type
_entity_poly.pdbx_seq_one_letter_code
_entity_poly.pdbx_strand_id
1 'polypeptide(L)'
;MAVTAIPVLLHLLMRRKPVPHQFPAIRFLQARSQIKKRRLKLQHLLLLLVRVLALCILVLAVSRPILRGAGWIVDQEGPVAVACVVDTAPRMLLRQGNRTRIDKVRDVASNLFDKLPPESKIAIVDTGDGGATFSASAVAAENRIKRLATGASSVNVAVAMNDAARLLESSDIERKELYVFTDLSHGGWEQPVQPNWDALHPDINLVFVDVSATHPQDFILDSLQLSAERLTVGSPLNVSVVTRRVGPKSARSVAIEFQDQEGSFVRRGEKPIALGDGEEEEVRFEINGVDPGVHQGRVIIEGGDGLPVDDSIEFTVDVGPPARVLVASPDPVGTTGLIFVEAVAPFPLVSAGRSKFTVTLESFDRLEKASWSDYLSIVLIDPPPLPARTWKMLHEWVSNGGGLVVWLGPSAGKPREFSSAESESVLGGQIKRVWRSPDRSNYFAPASLDHPVLSAFRRVGDSVPWQDFPVFRHWEFQPTLENSDALSTPALPIASYRNGLPAMFERMLDKGRVVIVTTPISQTANDPQGWNQLATGFEPWPFVMLANEILEHVVETPDSLNIRSGEVARLRLQRHDLPTATVRTPLGDTFPVAIDQNQGAIAVSATRQPGNYQIRSGGQTGGFVKGFSARLPKSATDFSRLNDDELSFMLGDDRRIVHDAESLDRDVMSYRVGAELSGWILLFAAALLALDWWISNKFYAPRDGAEPEARAAEIFAESVQTNEDAGVITPPPVPPARNRDESTPPPLPEGIDSETEHSP
;
A
#
# COMPACT_ATOMS: atom_id res chain seq x y z
N MET A 1 -28.44 -40.19 31.20
CA MET A 1 -28.74 -40.16 32.66
C MET A 1 -29.10 -41.53 33.22
N ALA A 2 -29.90 -42.41 32.58
CA ALA A 2 -30.22 -43.76 33.12
C ALA A 2 -28.98 -44.66 33.33
N VAL A 3 -27.95 -44.55 32.52
CA VAL A 3 -26.71 -45.35 32.57
C VAL A 3 -25.87 -45.04 33.83
N THR A 4 -25.97 -43.83 34.39
CA THR A 4 -25.25 -43.45 35.61
C THR A 4 -25.82 -44.14 36.87
N ALA A 5 -27.05 -44.72 36.81
CA ALA A 5 -27.64 -45.51 37.87
C ALA A 5 -27.04 -46.94 37.97
N ILE A 6 -26.41 -47.45 36.92
CA ILE A 6 -25.86 -48.81 36.87
C ILE A 6 -24.82 -49.10 37.99
N PRO A 7 -23.81 -48.25 38.24
CA PRO A 7 -22.86 -48.49 39.31
C PRO A 7 -23.49 -48.46 40.69
N VAL A 8 -24.51 -47.63 40.90
CA VAL A 8 -25.26 -47.54 42.16
C VAL A 8 -26.10 -48.83 42.36
N LEU A 9 -26.75 -49.28 41.32
CA LEU A 9 -27.58 -50.50 41.33
C LEU A 9 -26.71 -51.73 41.53
N LEU A 10 -25.57 -51.86 40.86
CA LEU A 10 -24.59 -52.93 41.03
C LEU A 10 -24.01 -52.91 42.43
N HIS A 11 -23.70 -51.75 42.99
CA HIS A 11 -23.21 -51.65 44.38
C HIS A 11 -24.25 -52.08 45.41
N LEU A 12 -25.54 -51.77 45.17
CA LEU A 12 -26.64 -52.17 45.99
C LEU A 12 -26.92 -53.68 45.87
N LEU A 13 -26.87 -54.27 44.69
CA LEU A 13 -27.08 -55.67 44.37
C LEU A 13 -25.95 -56.58 44.90
N MET A 14 -24.69 -56.13 44.87
CA MET A 14 -23.52 -56.87 45.32
C MET A 14 -23.29 -56.79 46.83
N ARG A 15 -24.12 -56.09 47.58
CA ARG A 15 -24.05 -56.07 49.03
C ARG A 15 -24.42 -57.46 49.59
N ARG A 16 -23.45 -58.37 49.72
CA ARG A 16 -23.63 -59.63 50.47
C ARG A 16 -23.86 -59.30 51.93
N LYS A 17 -24.99 -59.79 52.50
CA LYS A 17 -25.26 -59.71 53.91
C LYS A 17 -24.31 -60.72 54.61
N PRO A 18 -23.46 -60.28 55.56
CA PRO A 18 -22.62 -61.19 56.26
C PRO A 18 -23.50 -62.13 57.13
N VAL A 19 -23.30 -63.44 56.98
CA VAL A 19 -23.96 -64.43 57.83
C VAL A 19 -23.27 -64.37 59.21
N PRO A 20 -23.99 -64.12 60.32
CA PRO A 20 -23.40 -64.03 61.63
C PRO A 20 -23.03 -65.42 62.14
N HIS A 21 -21.73 -65.72 62.22
CA HIS A 21 -21.24 -66.89 63.00
C HIS A 21 -20.91 -66.45 64.42
N GLN A 22 -21.52 -67.04 65.42
CA GLN A 22 -21.23 -66.77 66.79
C GLN A 22 -19.93 -67.45 67.21
N PHE A 23 -18.91 -66.67 67.50
CA PHE A 23 -17.64 -67.11 68.03
C PHE A 23 -17.47 -66.59 69.48
N PRO A 24 -17.25 -67.45 70.49
CA PRO A 24 -17.27 -67.03 71.88
C PRO A 24 -16.20 -66.03 72.34
N ALA A 25 -15.14 -65.79 71.55
CA ALA A 25 -14.01 -64.93 71.92
C ALA A 25 -14.17 -63.45 71.49
N ILE A 26 -15.30 -63.01 70.96
CA ILE A 26 -15.53 -61.67 70.43
C ILE A 26 -15.53 -60.58 71.53
N ARG A 27 -15.64 -60.91 72.78
CA ARG A 27 -15.79 -59.93 73.88
C ARG A 27 -14.55 -59.04 74.10
N PHE A 28 -13.38 -59.48 73.68
CA PHE A 28 -12.11 -58.71 73.81
C PHE A 28 -11.68 -57.86 72.59
N LEU A 29 -12.41 -57.92 71.46
CA LEU A 29 -12.04 -57.27 70.23
C LEU A 29 -12.96 -56.11 69.82
N GLN A 30 -13.95 -55.74 70.61
CA GLN A 30 -14.98 -54.78 70.20
C GLN A 30 -14.52 -53.32 70.11
N ALA A 31 -13.44 -52.89 70.76
CA ALA A 31 -13.04 -51.49 70.79
C ALA A 31 -12.25 -51.03 69.52
N ARG A 32 -11.57 -51.96 68.83
CA ARG A 32 -10.75 -51.62 67.63
C ARG A 32 -11.48 -51.76 66.26
N SER A 33 -12.63 -52.40 66.24
CA SER A 33 -13.34 -52.76 65.02
C SER A 33 -14.24 -51.62 64.44
N GLN A 34 -14.68 -50.71 65.30
CA GLN A 34 -15.60 -49.62 64.82
C GLN A 34 -14.90 -48.55 63.96
N ILE A 35 -13.64 -48.21 64.23
CA ILE A 35 -12.89 -47.22 63.47
C ILE A 35 -12.51 -47.79 62.08
N LYS A 36 -12.15 -49.08 62.03
CA LYS A 36 -11.85 -49.74 60.72
C LYS A 36 -13.09 -49.92 59.86
N LYS A 37 -14.28 -50.16 60.39
CA LYS A 37 -15.55 -50.28 59.66
C LYS A 37 -16.01 -48.95 59.08
N ARG A 38 -15.80 -47.83 59.76
CA ARG A 38 -16.10 -46.47 59.22
C ARG A 38 -15.14 -46.12 58.12
N ARG A 39 -13.85 -46.41 58.21
CA ARG A 39 -12.84 -46.14 57.21
C ARG A 39 -13.06 -46.95 55.91
N LEU A 40 -13.39 -48.21 55.99
CA LEU A 40 -13.77 -49.07 54.88
C LEU A 40 -15.04 -48.59 54.15
N LYS A 41 -16.07 -48.18 54.90
CA LYS A 41 -17.30 -47.65 54.36
C LYS A 41 -17.03 -46.33 53.59
N LEU A 42 -16.17 -45.44 54.11
CA LEU A 42 -15.75 -44.20 53.44
C LEU A 42 -14.94 -44.51 52.21
N GLN A 43 -14.07 -45.50 52.19
CA GLN A 43 -13.27 -45.91 51.04
C GLN A 43 -14.15 -46.46 49.90
N HIS A 44 -15.11 -47.30 50.21
CA HIS A 44 -16.06 -47.79 49.20
C HIS A 44 -17.01 -46.74 48.70
N LEU A 45 -17.37 -45.77 49.53
CA LEU A 45 -18.20 -44.62 49.11
C LEU A 45 -17.40 -43.68 48.16
N LEU A 46 -16.12 -43.43 48.44
CA LEU A 46 -15.23 -42.64 47.60
C LEU A 46 -15.03 -43.28 46.22
N LEU A 47 -14.76 -44.59 46.15
CA LEU A 47 -14.66 -45.35 44.91
C LEU A 47 -15.97 -45.31 44.10
N LEU A 48 -17.11 -45.45 44.75
CA LEU A 48 -18.41 -45.35 44.11
C LEU A 48 -18.61 -43.95 43.53
N LEU A 49 -18.25 -42.92 44.30
CA LEU A 49 -18.37 -41.51 43.86
C LEU A 49 -17.51 -41.22 42.62
N VAL A 50 -16.23 -41.68 42.61
CA VAL A 50 -15.33 -41.53 41.47
C VAL A 50 -15.87 -42.24 40.23
N ARG A 51 -16.42 -43.46 40.38
CA ARG A 51 -17.03 -44.21 39.26
C ARG A 51 -18.29 -43.55 38.71
N VAL A 52 -19.16 -43.09 39.58
CA VAL A 52 -20.36 -42.37 39.16
C VAL A 52 -19.98 -41.07 38.46
N LEU A 53 -19.00 -40.34 39.03
CA LEU A 53 -18.51 -39.09 38.41
C LEU A 53 -17.86 -39.35 37.04
N ALA A 54 -17.02 -40.37 36.92
CA ALA A 54 -16.39 -40.75 35.66
C ALA A 54 -17.44 -41.12 34.58
N LEU A 55 -18.49 -41.84 34.97
CA LEU A 55 -19.59 -42.18 34.07
C LEU A 55 -20.43 -40.95 33.68
N CYS A 56 -20.71 -40.07 34.64
CA CYS A 56 -21.41 -38.81 34.36
C CYS A 56 -20.62 -37.95 33.35
N ILE A 57 -19.30 -37.84 33.55
CA ILE A 57 -18.41 -37.08 32.65
C ILE A 57 -18.29 -37.78 31.30
N LEU A 58 -18.25 -39.11 31.25
CA LEU A 58 -18.26 -39.83 29.98
C LEU A 58 -19.57 -39.61 29.20
N VAL A 59 -20.71 -39.63 29.87
CA VAL A 59 -22.02 -39.32 29.28
C VAL A 59 -22.05 -37.86 28.80
N LEU A 60 -21.46 -36.94 29.58
CA LEU A 60 -21.31 -35.54 29.18
C LEU A 60 -20.40 -35.39 27.94
N ALA A 61 -19.31 -36.17 27.88
CA ALA A 61 -18.42 -36.17 26.70
C ALA A 61 -19.13 -36.65 25.42
N VAL A 62 -19.93 -37.73 25.56
CA VAL A 62 -20.72 -38.27 24.43
C VAL A 62 -21.84 -37.32 24.00
N SER A 63 -22.35 -36.46 24.89
CA SER A 63 -23.32 -35.42 24.53
C SER A 63 -22.72 -34.25 23.78
N ARG A 64 -21.40 -34.24 23.52
CA ARG A 64 -20.63 -33.22 22.79
C ARG A 64 -21.04 -31.79 23.18
N PRO A 65 -20.83 -31.37 24.45
CA PRO A 65 -21.17 -30.00 24.83
C PRO A 65 -20.28 -29.02 24.11
N ILE A 66 -20.91 -27.98 23.54
CA ILE A 66 -20.27 -26.90 22.80
C ILE A 66 -20.29 -25.68 23.70
N LEU A 67 -19.14 -25.05 23.92
CA LEU A 67 -19.04 -23.76 24.59
C LEU A 67 -19.16 -22.64 23.60
N ARG A 68 -20.15 -21.78 23.77
CA ARG A 68 -20.35 -20.54 22.99
C ARG A 68 -20.00 -19.37 23.88
N GLY A 69 -19.28 -18.40 23.28
CA GLY A 69 -19.05 -17.12 23.93
C GLY A 69 -20.38 -16.39 24.14
N ALA A 70 -20.61 -15.95 25.37
CA ALA A 70 -21.68 -15.05 25.84
C ALA A 70 -23.05 -15.13 25.12
N GLY A 71 -23.78 -16.22 25.33
CA GLY A 71 -25.18 -16.27 24.89
C GLY A 71 -25.72 -17.72 24.83
N TRP A 72 -26.55 -18.10 25.79
CA TRP A 72 -26.98 -19.48 25.98
C TRP A 72 -28.05 -19.99 24.98
N ILE A 73 -28.57 -19.15 24.10
CA ILE A 73 -29.64 -19.54 23.16
C ILE A 73 -29.50 -18.67 21.90
N VAL A 74 -28.74 -19.11 20.90
CA VAL A 74 -28.92 -18.62 19.51
C VAL A 74 -29.23 -19.83 18.65
N ASP A 75 -30.32 -19.73 17.89
CA ASP A 75 -30.80 -20.73 16.95
C ASP A 75 -29.67 -21.04 15.93
N GLN A 76 -29.31 -22.29 15.78
CA GLN A 76 -28.18 -22.72 14.91
C GLN A 76 -28.42 -22.43 13.43
N GLU A 77 -29.65 -22.18 13.05
CA GLU A 77 -30.12 -22.00 11.67
C GLU A 77 -30.64 -20.58 11.38
N GLY A 78 -30.44 -19.61 12.31
CA GLY A 78 -30.91 -18.24 12.12
C GLY A 78 -30.20 -17.51 10.99
N PRO A 79 -30.87 -16.54 10.32
CA PRO A 79 -30.31 -15.77 9.23
C PRO A 79 -29.09 -14.95 9.67
N VAL A 80 -28.19 -14.67 8.72
CA VAL A 80 -26.96 -13.89 8.92
C VAL A 80 -26.93 -12.72 7.96
N ALA A 81 -26.53 -11.54 8.42
CA ALA A 81 -26.17 -10.43 7.55
C ALA A 81 -24.69 -10.53 7.20
N VAL A 82 -24.38 -10.78 5.93
CA VAL A 82 -23.01 -10.94 5.43
C VAL A 82 -22.68 -9.78 4.50
N ALA A 83 -21.52 -9.15 4.73
CA ALA A 83 -20.92 -8.26 3.76
C ALA A 83 -19.57 -8.83 3.30
N CYS A 84 -19.37 -8.86 1.98
CA CYS A 84 -18.12 -9.24 1.35
C CYS A 84 -17.47 -7.98 0.78
N VAL A 85 -16.41 -7.50 1.41
CA VAL A 85 -15.53 -6.48 0.83
C VAL A 85 -14.55 -7.18 -0.10
N VAL A 86 -14.50 -6.73 -1.35
CA VAL A 86 -13.62 -7.31 -2.36
C VAL A 86 -12.68 -6.25 -2.89
N ASP A 87 -11.39 -6.49 -2.73
CA ASP A 87 -10.38 -5.73 -3.44
C ASP A 87 -10.48 -6.00 -4.94
N THR A 88 -10.69 -4.95 -5.72
CA THR A 88 -10.82 -5.02 -7.18
C THR A 88 -9.73 -4.25 -7.91
N ALA A 89 -8.62 -3.93 -7.22
CA ALA A 89 -7.48 -3.31 -7.87
C ALA A 89 -6.87 -4.21 -8.96
N PRO A 90 -6.19 -3.62 -9.96
CA PRO A 90 -5.57 -4.38 -11.06
C PRO A 90 -4.65 -5.51 -10.61
N ARG A 91 -3.93 -5.38 -9.50
CA ARG A 91 -3.08 -6.44 -8.94
C ARG A 91 -3.84 -7.74 -8.61
N MET A 92 -5.18 -7.69 -8.50
CA MET A 92 -6.02 -8.88 -8.34
C MET A 92 -6.13 -9.72 -9.61
N LEU A 93 -5.64 -9.22 -10.75
CA LEU A 93 -5.47 -9.98 -11.99
C LEU A 93 -4.20 -10.84 -12.01
N LEU A 94 -3.31 -10.71 -11.00
CA LEU A 94 -2.10 -11.53 -10.92
C LEU A 94 -2.46 -13.01 -11.01
N ARG A 95 -1.83 -13.70 -11.96
CA ARG A 95 -2.08 -15.11 -12.24
C ARG A 95 -1.15 -16.01 -11.45
N GLN A 96 -1.72 -17.09 -10.94
CA GLN A 96 -0.98 -18.24 -10.44
C GLN A 96 -1.45 -19.48 -11.20
N GLY A 97 -0.63 -19.98 -12.10
CA GLY A 97 -1.05 -21.00 -13.06
C GLY A 97 -2.13 -20.47 -14.02
N ASN A 98 -3.31 -21.09 -14.01
CA ASN A 98 -4.40 -20.73 -14.92
C ASN A 98 -5.52 -19.89 -14.24
N ARG A 99 -5.32 -19.43 -12.99
CA ARG A 99 -6.31 -18.70 -12.23
C ARG A 99 -5.74 -17.35 -11.74
N THR A 100 -6.58 -16.34 -11.75
CA THR A 100 -6.28 -15.05 -11.16
C THR A 100 -6.69 -15.02 -9.69
N ARG A 101 -6.19 -14.04 -8.92
CA ARG A 101 -6.64 -13.79 -7.54
C ARG A 101 -8.14 -13.52 -7.47
N ILE A 102 -8.68 -12.76 -8.42
CA ILE A 102 -10.13 -12.48 -8.48
C ILE A 102 -10.95 -13.74 -8.78
N ASP A 103 -10.41 -14.72 -9.52
CA ASP A 103 -11.07 -16.01 -9.68
C ASP A 103 -11.13 -16.79 -8.37
N LYS A 104 -10.05 -16.75 -7.58
CA LYS A 104 -10.04 -17.32 -6.22
C LYS A 104 -11.08 -16.67 -5.31
N VAL A 105 -11.24 -15.33 -5.38
CA VAL A 105 -12.31 -14.61 -4.67
C VAL A 105 -13.67 -15.14 -5.06
N ARG A 106 -13.94 -15.29 -6.37
CA ARG A 106 -15.24 -15.77 -6.88
C ARG A 106 -15.55 -17.19 -6.37
N ASP A 107 -14.55 -18.09 -6.41
CA ASP A 107 -14.71 -19.46 -5.93
C ASP A 107 -15.01 -19.51 -4.43
N VAL A 108 -14.22 -18.79 -3.61
CA VAL A 108 -14.38 -18.80 -2.14
C VAL A 108 -15.67 -18.12 -1.72
N ALA A 109 -16.03 -16.99 -2.34
CA ALA A 109 -17.27 -16.28 -2.03
C ALA A 109 -18.51 -17.09 -2.45
N SER A 110 -18.51 -17.74 -3.62
CA SER A 110 -19.60 -18.61 -4.05
C SER A 110 -19.82 -19.77 -3.07
N ASN A 111 -18.71 -20.41 -2.64
CA ASN A 111 -18.79 -21.48 -1.62
C ASN A 111 -19.33 -20.99 -0.27
N LEU A 112 -18.97 -19.76 0.12
CA LEU A 112 -19.52 -19.14 1.32
C LEU A 112 -21.05 -18.93 1.19
N PHE A 113 -21.52 -18.42 0.03
CA PHE A 113 -22.94 -18.13 -0.19
C PHE A 113 -23.81 -19.40 -0.20
N ASP A 114 -23.30 -20.51 -0.73
CA ASP A 114 -23.98 -21.81 -0.75
C ASP A 114 -24.26 -22.36 0.67
N LYS A 115 -23.50 -21.90 1.66
CA LYS A 115 -23.56 -22.36 3.05
C LYS A 115 -24.27 -21.39 4.01
N LEU A 116 -24.82 -20.30 3.47
CA LEU A 116 -25.57 -19.35 4.29
C LEU A 116 -26.95 -19.90 4.62
N PRO A 117 -27.44 -19.70 5.85
CA PRO A 117 -28.81 -20.03 6.22
C PRO A 117 -29.84 -19.32 5.32
N PRO A 118 -31.03 -19.92 5.15
CA PRO A 118 -32.13 -19.25 4.48
C PRO A 118 -32.45 -17.87 5.10
N GLU A 119 -32.91 -16.93 4.27
CA GLU A 119 -33.24 -15.55 4.67
C GLU A 119 -32.04 -14.67 5.08
N SER A 120 -30.80 -15.14 4.88
CA SER A 120 -29.61 -14.32 5.10
C SER A 120 -29.53 -13.17 4.10
N LYS A 121 -29.07 -12.00 4.56
CA LYS A 121 -28.82 -10.82 3.71
C LYS A 121 -27.36 -10.80 3.28
N ILE A 122 -27.11 -10.64 1.98
CA ILE A 122 -25.76 -10.63 1.40
C ILE A 122 -25.51 -9.29 0.73
N ALA A 123 -24.40 -8.64 1.08
CA ALA A 123 -23.89 -7.46 0.40
C ALA A 123 -22.52 -7.75 -0.21
N ILE A 124 -22.23 -7.18 -1.39
CA ILE A 124 -20.92 -7.17 -2.00
C ILE A 124 -20.51 -5.71 -2.13
N VAL A 125 -19.40 -5.35 -1.51
CA VAL A 125 -18.80 -4.02 -1.54
C VAL A 125 -17.46 -4.15 -2.21
N ASP A 126 -17.31 -3.62 -3.42
CA ASP A 126 -16.03 -3.62 -4.11
C ASP A 126 -15.28 -2.31 -3.88
N THR A 127 -13.95 -2.33 -3.98
CA THR A 127 -13.11 -1.14 -3.83
C THR A 127 -13.15 -0.20 -5.04
N GLY A 128 -13.86 -0.56 -6.12
CA GLY A 128 -13.98 0.25 -7.32
C GLY A 128 -15.12 1.28 -7.23
N ASP A 129 -16.32 0.88 -7.60
CA ASP A 129 -17.48 1.77 -7.79
C ASP A 129 -18.66 1.48 -6.87
N GLY A 130 -18.55 0.45 -6.07
CA GLY A 130 -19.69 -0.16 -5.46
C GLY A 130 -20.15 0.55 -4.20
N GLY A 131 -21.24 1.29 -4.29
CA GLY A 131 -22.02 1.65 -3.10
C GLY A 131 -22.37 0.38 -2.30
N ALA A 132 -22.27 0.46 -0.98
CA ALA A 132 -22.61 -0.63 -0.08
C ALA A 132 -24.15 -0.82 -0.04
N THR A 133 -24.65 -1.90 -0.63
CA THR A 133 -26.08 -2.25 -0.64
C THR A 133 -26.28 -3.76 -0.53
N PHE A 134 -27.34 -4.19 0.18
CA PHE A 134 -27.71 -5.59 0.19
C PHE A 134 -28.29 -6.02 -1.16
N SER A 135 -27.89 -7.20 -1.60
CA SER A 135 -28.43 -7.84 -2.79
C SER A 135 -29.89 -8.28 -2.56
N ALA A 136 -30.71 -8.21 -3.59
CA ALA A 136 -32.12 -8.58 -3.52
C ALA A 136 -32.33 -10.07 -3.18
N SER A 137 -31.34 -10.92 -3.47
CA SER A 137 -31.36 -12.36 -3.16
C SER A 137 -29.95 -12.93 -3.19
N ALA A 138 -29.76 -14.15 -2.65
CA ALA A 138 -28.47 -14.87 -2.74
C ALA A 138 -28.04 -15.09 -4.19
N VAL A 139 -28.99 -15.41 -5.09
CA VAL A 139 -28.70 -15.56 -6.53
C VAL A 139 -28.22 -14.24 -7.15
N ALA A 140 -28.79 -13.10 -6.73
CA ALA A 140 -28.33 -11.79 -7.19
C ALA A 140 -26.90 -11.48 -6.71
N ALA A 141 -26.59 -11.83 -5.47
CA ALA A 141 -25.22 -11.72 -4.92
C ALA A 141 -24.23 -12.61 -5.67
N GLU A 142 -24.60 -13.86 -5.92
CA GLU A 142 -23.77 -14.80 -6.69
C GLU A 142 -23.52 -14.31 -8.13
N ASN A 143 -24.55 -13.78 -8.80
CA ASN A 143 -24.39 -13.18 -10.12
C ASN A 143 -23.50 -11.93 -10.09
N ARG A 144 -23.57 -11.12 -9.03
CA ARG A 144 -22.72 -9.94 -8.86
C ARG A 144 -21.26 -10.33 -8.67
N ILE A 145 -20.97 -11.31 -7.79
CA ILE A 145 -19.57 -11.76 -7.55
C ILE A 145 -18.95 -12.38 -8.82
N LYS A 146 -19.72 -13.15 -9.60
CA LYS A 146 -19.27 -13.73 -10.86
C LYS A 146 -18.94 -12.68 -11.94
N ARG A 147 -19.64 -11.55 -11.93
CA ARG A 147 -19.45 -10.43 -12.88
C ARG A 147 -18.46 -9.38 -12.37
N LEU A 148 -17.97 -9.54 -11.15
CA LEU A 148 -17.04 -8.56 -10.58
C LEU A 148 -15.81 -8.46 -11.46
N ALA A 149 -15.47 -7.22 -11.85
CA ALA A 149 -14.30 -6.92 -12.66
C ALA A 149 -13.34 -6.03 -11.87
N THR A 150 -12.07 -6.14 -12.17
CA THR A 150 -11.07 -5.23 -11.62
C THR A 150 -11.16 -3.87 -12.29
N GLY A 151 -10.99 -2.81 -11.53
CA GLY A 151 -11.00 -1.42 -12.01
C GLY A 151 -9.64 -0.77 -11.86
N ALA A 152 -9.32 0.18 -12.75
CA ALA A 152 -8.07 0.95 -12.67
C ALA A 152 -8.02 1.94 -11.50
N SER A 153 -9.18 2.31 -10.96
CA SER A 153 -9.29 3.16 -9.77
C SER A 153 -9.91 2.34 -8.65
N SER A 154 -9.22 2.21 -7.55
CA SER A 154 -9.71 1.54 -6.34
C SER A 154 -9.47 2.43 -5.13
N VAL A 155 -10.43 2.43 -4.20
CA VAL A 155 -10.25 3.03 -2.88
C VAL A 155 -9.48 2.06 -1.98
N ASN A 156 -8.91 2.59 -0.91
CA ASN A 156 -8.29 1.78 0.13
C ASN A 156 -9.28 0.76 0.70
N VAL A 157 -8.83 -0.48 0.93
CA VAL A 157 -9.69 -1.57 1.47
C VAL A 157 -10.33 -1.17 2.79
N ALA A 158 -9.62 -0.44 3.67
CA ALA A 158 -10.15 0.03 4.94
C ALA A 158 -11.36 0.97 4.78
N VAL A 159 -11.42 1.77 3.71
CA VAL A 159 -12.59 2.62 3.42
C VAL A 159 -13.80 1.77 3.06
N ALA A 160 -13.63 0.78 2.18
CA ALA A 160 -14.69 -0.14 1.80
C ALA A 160 -15.18 -0.98 3.00
N MET A 161 -14.30 -1.35 3.92
CA MET A 161 -14.66 -2.02 5.18
C MET A 161 -15.56 -1.15 6.06
N ASN A 162 -15.25 0.13 6.21
CA ASN A 162 -16.08 1.05 6.98
C ASN A 162 -17.50 1.22 6.37
N ASP A 163 -17.59 1.27 5.04
CA ASP A 163 -18.90 1.35 4.37
C ASP A 163 -19.69 0.05 4.53
N ALA A 164 -19.03 -1.10 4.46
CA ALA A 164 -19.64 -2.40 4.71
C ALA A 164 -20.12 -2.55 6.18
N ALA A 165 -19.33 -2.06 7.15
CA ALA A 165 -19.69 -2.08 8.55
C ALA A 165 -20.96 -1.25 8.82
N ARG A 166 -21.03 -0.02 8.30
CA ARG A 166 -22.23 0.82 8.41
C ARG A 166 -23.47 0.15 7.81
N LEU A 167 -23.29 -0.55 6.68
CA LEU A 167 -24.39 -1.31 6.08
C LEU A 167 -24.84 -2.45 6.96
N LEU A 168 -23.91 -3.23 7.53
CA LEU A 168 -24.23 -4.32 8.46
C LEU A 168 -24.90 -3.82 9.72
N GLU A 169 -24.46 -2.68 10.28
CA GLU A 169 -25.09 -2.06 11.45
C GLU A 169 -26.53 -1.64 11.19
N SER A 170 -26.87 -1.24 9.96
CA SER A 170 -28.24 -0.90 9.56
C SER A 170 -29.15 -2.11 9.42
N SER A 171 -28.61 -3.34 9.45
CA SER A 171 -29.40 -4.57 9.34
C SER A 171 -30.09 -4.91 10.66
N ASP A 172 -31.31 -5.40 10.56
CA ASP A 172 -32.14 -5.94 11.65
C ASP A 172 -31.74 -7.36 12.09
N ILE A 173 -30.82 -8.03 11.34
CA ILE A 173 -30.30 -9.35 11.67
C ILE A 173 -29.23 -9.19 12.74
N GLU A 174 -29.35 -9.93 13.85
CA GLU A 174 -28.42 -9.86 14.99
C GLU A 174 -27.01 -10.35 14.62
N ARG A 175 -26.93 -11.41 13.81
CA ARG A 175 -25.62 -11.96 13.39
C ARG A 175 -25.10 -11.23 12.18
N LYS A 176 -23.93 -10.61 12.34
CA LYS A 176 -23.26 -9.81 11.31
C LYS A 176 -21.86 -10.35 11.06
N GLU A 177 -21.55 -10.62 9.80
CA GLU A 177 -20.25 -11.14 9.39
C GLU A 177 -19.70 -10.29 8.25
N LEU A 178 -18.44 -9.85 8.40
CA LEU A 178 -17.70 -9.09 7.40
C LEU A 178 -16.52 -9.93 6.88
N TYR A 179 -16.54 -10.25 5.61
CA TYR A 179 -15.45 -10.96 4.94
C TYR A 179 -14.71 -10.01 4.03
N VAL A 180 -13.38 -9.92 4.19
CA VAL A 180 -12.53 -9.02 3.42
C VAL A 180 -11.60 -9.84 2.54
N PHE A 181 -11.89 -9.87 1.25
CA PHE A 181 -11.10 -10.57 0.24
C PHE A 181 -10.00 -9.64 -0.26
N THR A 182 -8.76 -9.94 0.08
CA THR A 182 -7.60 -9.09 -0.18
C THR A 182 -6.34 -9.93 -0.40
N ASP A 183 -5.35 -9.36 -1.08
CA ASP A 183 -4.05 -10.00 -1.25
C ASP A 183 -3.03 -9.63 -0.17
N LEU A 184 -3.44 -8.85 0.82
CA LEU A 184 -2.62 -8.36 1.93
C LEU A 184 -1.30 -7.73 1.44
N SER A 185 -1.38 -6.94 0.37
CA SER A 185 -0.25 -6.21 -0.20
C SER A 185 -0.27 -4.73 0.22
N HIS A 186 0.90 -4.09 0.20
CA HIS A 186 1.04 -2.65 0.46
C HIS A 186 0.09 -1.81 -0.40
N GLY A 187 -0.11 -2.18 -1.67
CA GLY A 187 -1.00 -1.48 -2.58
C GLY A 187 -2.48 -1.42 -2.16
N GLY A 188 -2.93 -2.35 -1.28
CA GLY A 188 -4.31 -2.36 -0.76
C GLY A 188 -4.49 -1.60 0.54
N TRP A 189 -3.41 -1.39 1.28
CA TRP A 189 -3.44 -0.96 2.67
C TRP A 189 -2.60 0.29 2.91
N GLU A 190 -2.92 1.40 2.25
CA GLU A 190 -2.27 2.70 2.49
C GLU A 190 -2.62 3.30 3.87
N GLN A 191 -3.76 2.89 4.43
CA GLN A 191 -4.22 3.31 5.75
C GLN A 191 -4.55 2.09 6.60
N PRO A 192 -4.20 2.10 7.90
CA PRO A 192 -4.55 1.01 8.78
C PRO A 192 -6.06 0.94 9.02
N VAL A 193 -6.55 -0.25 9.34
CA VAL A 193 -7.86 -0.43 9.96
C VAL A 193 -7.87 0.35 11.28
N GLN A 194 -8.99 0.97 11.62
CA GLN A 194 -9.06 1.75 12.85
C GLN A 194 -8.62 0.88 14.05
N PRO A 195 -7.73 1.39 14.89
CA PRO A 195 -7.35 0.66 16.10
C PRO A 195 -8.59 0.40 16.96
N ASN A 196 -8.69 -0.81 17.50
CA ASN A 196 -9.84 -1.32 18.25
C ASN A 196 -11.11 -1.55 17.41
N TRP A 197 -10.96 -2.12 16.21
CA TRP A 197 -12.11 -2.50 15.37
C TRP A 197 -13.20 -3.24 16.14
N ASP A 198 -12.85 -4.26 16.94
CA ASP A 198 -13.78 -5.04 17.74
C ASP A 198 -14.52 -4.22 18.79
N ALA A 199 -13.88 -3.18 19.33
CA ALA A 199 -14.53 -2.27 20.28
C ALA A 199 -15.48 -1.28 19.58
N LEU A 200 -15.20 -0.93 18.32
CA LEU A 200 -16.05 -0.04 17.51
C LEU A 200 -17.23 -0.81 16.91
N HIS A 201 -17.03 -2.08 16.55
CA HIS A 201 -18.01 -2.93 15.88
C HIS A 201 -18.15 -4.28 16.59
N PRO A 202 -18.56 -4.34 17.89
CA PRO A 202 -18.53 -5.54 18.71
C PRO A 202 -19.46 -6.65 18.20
N ASP A 203 -20.47 -6.29 17.43
CA ASP A 203 -21.47 -7.23 16.90
C ASP A 203 -21.08 -7.77 15.50
N ILE A 204 -19.97 -7.31 14.90
CA ILE A 204 -19.52 -7.71 13.57
C ILE A 204 -18.33 -8.67 13.68
N ASN A 205 -18.48 -9.88 13.20
CA ASN A 205 -17.38 -10.84 13.09
C ASN A 205 -16.56 -10.55 11.82
N LEU A 206 -15.29 -10.18 11.99
CA LEU A 206 -14.38 -9.82 10.90
C LEU A 206 -13.47 -10.99 10.54
N VAL A 207 -13.43 -11.33 9.24
CA VAL A 207 -12.57 -12.37 8.67
C VAL A 207 -11.87 -11.85 7.42
N PHE A 208 -10.54 -11.93 7.39
CA PHE A 208 -9.74 -11.64 6.21
C PHE A 208 -9.51 -12.91 5.40
N VAL A 209 -9.85 -12.85 4.11
CA VAL A 209 -9.61 -13.94 3.16
C VAL A 209 -8.39 -13.58 2.31
N ASP A 210 -7.27 -14.19 2.61
CA ASP A 210 -6.02 -14.00 1.89
C ASP A 210 -6.05 -14.74 0.54
N VAL A 211 -6.11 -13.98 -0.54
CA VAL A 211 -6.08 -14.52 -1.89
C VAL A 211 -4.74 -14.33 -2.59
N SER A 212 -3.70 -14.00 -1.84
CA SER A 212 -2.34 -13.82 -2.38
C SER A 212 -1.83 -15.06 -3.12
N ALA A 213 -0.90 -14.83 -4.04
CA ALA A 213 -0.15 -15.88 -4.72
C ALA A 213 1.02 -16.34 -3.84
N THR A 214 1.24 -17.64 -3.75
CA THR A 214 2.34 -18.21 -2.93
C THR A 214 3.72 -17.95 -3.50
N HIS A 215 3.85 -17.88 -4.84
CA HIS A 215 5.12 -17.64 -5.55
C HIS A 215 4.85 -16.73 -6.75
N PRO A 216 4.63 -15.43 -6.53
CA PRO A 216 4.40 -14.51 -7.63
C PRO A 216 5.65 -14.40 -8.51
N GLN A 217 5.44 -14.27 -9.83
CA GLN A 217 6.51 -14.06 -10.79
C GLN A 217 6.08 -13.01 -11.77
N ASP A 218 6.71 -11.84 -11.70
CA ASP A 218 6.27 -10.68 -12.45
C ASP A 218 7.40 -9.71 -12.72
N PHE A 219 7.36 -9.00 -13.85
CA PHE A 219 8.14 -7.80 -14.12
C PHE A 219 7.21 -6.60 -14.09
N ILE A 220 7.58 -5.58 -13.38
CA ILE A 220 6.76 -4.41 -13.11
C ILE A 220 7.42 -3.18 -13.73
N LEU A 221 6.68 -2.41 -14.51
CA LEU A 221 7.01 -1.03 -14.82
C LEU A 221 6.48 -0.13 -13.70
N ASP A 222 7.36 0.31 -12.82
CA ASP A 222 6.95 1.00 -11.59
C ASP A 222 6.69 2.50 -11.79
N SER A 223 7.59 3.18 -12.51
CA SER A 223 7.47 4.62 -12.75
C SER A 223 8.08 5.00 -14.10
N LEU A 224 7.42 5.92 -14.79
CA LEU A 224 7.91 6.50 -16.03
C LEU A 224 8.05 8.01 -15.88
N GLN A 225 9.23 8.52 -16.19
CA GLN A 225 9.57 9.93 -16.18
C GLN A 225 9.95 10.39 -17.59
N LEU A 226 9.39 11.51 -17.99
CA LEU A 226 9.73 12.21 -19.24
C LEU A 226 10.61 13.41 -18.92
N SER A 227 11.56 13.74 -19.80
CA SER A 227 12.35 14.97 -19.65
C SER A 227 11.49 16.23 -19.66
N ALA A 228 10.39 16.21 -20.40
CA ALA A 228 9.33 17.21 -20.40
C ALA A 228 8.08 16.63 -21.08
N GLU A 229 6.90 17.07 -20.67
CA GLU A 229 5.64 16.74 -21.37
C GLU A 229 5.46 17.60 -22.63
N ARG A 230 6.04 18.79 -22.63
CA ARG A 230 6.11 19.68 -23.80
C ARG A 230 7.54 19.86 -24.22
N LEU A 231 7.81 19.45 -25.44
CA LEU A 231 9.13 19.52 -26.05
C LEU A 231 9.17 20.63 -27.08
N THR A 232 10.34 21.22 -27.22
CA THR A 232 10.62 22.08 -28.36
C THR A 232 11.08 21.24 -29.56
N VAL A 233 10.65 21.61 -30.73
CA VAL A 233 11.10 20.99 -32.00
C VAL A 233 12.63 20.89 -32.02
N GLY A 234 13.14 19.70 -32.34
CA GLY A 234 14.59 19.44 -32.38
C GLY A 234 15.22 19.07 -31.03
N SER A 235 14.48 19.15 -29.93
CA SER A 235 14.95 18.65 -28.62
C SER A 235 14.78 17.15 -28.51
N PRO A 236 15.73 16.40 -27.88
CA PRO A 236 15.57 15.00 -27.62
C PRO A 236 14.53 14.77 -26.52
N LEU A 237 13.70 13.74 -26.67
CA LEU A 237 12.87 13.22 -25.61
C LEU A 237 13.66 12.17 -24.83
N ASN A 238 13.97 12.44 -23.57
CA ASN A 238 14.51 11.43 -22.67
C ASN A 238 13.37 10.82 -21.87
N VAL A 239 13.28 9.49 -21.94
CA VAL A 239 12.31 8.69 -21.21
C VAL A 239 13.08 7.76 -20.27
N SER A 240 12.82 7.84 -18.99
CA SER A 240 13.34 6.87 -18.03
C SER A 240 12.20 6.10 -17.38
N VAL A 241 12.39 4.80 -17.21
CA VAL A 241 11.43 3.92 -16.56
C VAL A 241 12.14 3.04 -15.57
N VAL A 242 11.60 2.91 -14.36
CA VAL A 242 12.09 1.96 -13.36
C VAL A 242 11.38 0.64 -13.58
N THR A 243 12.16 -0.41 -13.75
CA THR A 243 11.68 -1.79 -13.87
C THR A 243 12.06 -2.55 -12.61
N ARG A 244 11.15 -3.37 -12.10
CA ARG A 244 11.37 -4.22 -10.91
C ARG A 244 10.98 -5.66 -11.21
N ARG A 245 11.63 -6.61 -10.56
CA ARG A 245 11.32 -8.03 -10.67
C ARG A 245 10.83 -8.59 -9.34
N VAL A 246 9.80 -9.41 -9.39
CA VAL A 246 9.37 -10.29 -8.29
C VAL A 246 9.49 -11.73 -8.78
N GLY A 247 10.20 -12.57 -8.02
CA GLY A 247 10.43 -13.98 -8.33
C GLY A 247 11.82 -14.27 -8.91
N PRO A 248 12.07 -15.50 -9.38
CA PRO A 248 13.39 -15.95 -9.80
C PRO A 248 14.01 -15.06 -10.88
N LYS A 249 15.34 -15.02 -10.93
CA LYS A 249 16.08 -14.26 -11.95
C LYS A 249 15.62 -14.61 -13.35
N SER A 250 15.28 -13.60 -14.13
CA SER A 250 14.82 -13.75 -15.51
C SER A 250 15.28 -12.56 -16.36
N ALA A 251 15.35 -12.77 -17.66
CA ALA A 251 15.68 -11.75 -18.63
C ALA A 251 14.47 -11.40 -19.48
N ARG A 252 14.31 -10.11 -19.81
CA ARG A 252 13.26 -9.56 -20.67
C ARG A 252 13.83 -8.43 -21.51
N SER A 253 13.02 -7.94 -22.44
CA SER A 253 13.30 -6.74 -23.21
C SER A 253 12.31 -5.64 -22.87
N VAL A 254 12.81 -4.44 -22.63
CA VAL A 254 12.00 -3.24 -22.47
C VAL A 254 12.06 -2.44 -23.76
N ALA A 255 10.90 -2.16 -24.36
CA ALA A 255 10.80 -1.42 -25.61
C ALA A 255 10.02 -0.12 -25.42
N ILE A 256 10.40 0.89 -26.19
CA ILE A 256 9.63 2.15 -26.33
C ILE A 256 9.02 2.21 -27.71
N GLU A 257 7.72 2.52 -27.75
CA GLU A 257 6.94 2.54 -28.98
C GLU A 257 6.12 3.84 -29.05
N PHE A 258 5.96 4.37 -30.27
CA PHE A 258 5.12 5.52 -30.54
C PHE A 258 3.94 5.11 -31.42
N GLN A 259 2.80 5.70 -31.16
CA GLN A 259 1.60 5.50 -31.94
C GLN A 259 1.69 6.32 -33.25
N ASP A 260 1.49 5.66 -34.38
CA ASP A 260 1.41 6.34 -35.67
C ASP A 260 0.03 6.96 -35.91
N GLN A 261 -0.17 7.61 -37.08
CA GLN A 261 -1.42 8.25 -37.45
C GLN A 261 -2.59 7.25 -37.60
N GLU A 262 -2.30 5.99 -37.87
CA GLU A 262 -3.27 4.90 -38.05
C GLU A 262 -3.64 4.26 -36.71
N GLY A 263 -2.91 4.57 -35.66
CA GLY A 263 -3.13 4.07 -34.31
C GLY A 263 -2.28 2.83 -33.98
N SER A 264 -1.38 2.41 -34.88
CA SER A 264 -0.46 1.31 -34.66
C SER A 264 0.78 1.77 -33.89
N PHE A 265 1.37 0.88 -33.11
CA PHE A 265 2.57 1.19 -32.36
C PHE A 265 3.83 0.84 -33.16
N VAL A 266 4.73 1.81 -33.29
CA VAL A 266 6.02 1.69 -33.98
C VAL A 266 7.15 1.76 -32.97
N ARG A 267 8.02 0.76 -32.95
CA ARG A 267 9.18 0.68 -32.06
C ARG A 267 10.21 1.75 -32.38
N ARG A 268 10.68 2.44 -31.33
CA ARG A 268 11.71 3.48 -31.40
C ARG A 268 12.99 3.13 -30.64
N GLY A 269 12.93 2.15 -29.77
CA GLY A 269 14.09 1.67 -29.02
C GLY A 269 13.78 0.43 -28.23
N GLU A 270 14.82 -0.32 -27.87
CA GLU A 270 14.74 -1.54 -27.10
C GLU A 270 16.00 -1.72 -26.26
N LYS A 271 15.85 -2.22 -25.02
CA LYS A 271 16.96 -2.54 -24.12
C LYS A 271 16.69 -3.83 -23.37
N PRO A 272 17.66 -4.75 -23.32
CA PRO A 272 17.55 -5.96 -22.53
C PRO A 272 17.74 -5.62 -21.04
N ILE A 273 17.00 -6.33 -20.18
CA ILE A 273 17.13 -6.31 -18.73
C ILE A 273 17.25 -7.74 -18.20
N ALA A 274 17.96 -7.93 -17.08
CA ALA A 274 18.10 -9.22 -16.42
C ALA A 274 18.08 -9.07 -14.90
N LEU A 275 16.91 -9.23 -14.30
CA LEU A 275 16.68 -8.91 -12.89
C LEU A 275 16.37 -10.16 -12.08
N GLY A 276 16.86 -10.22 -10.84
CA GLY A 276 16.51 -11.17 -9.80
C GLY A 276 15.39 -10.66 -8.90
N ASP A 277 15.03 -11.46 -7.90
CA ASP A 277 13.97 -11.11 -6.96
C ASP A 277 14.27 -9.83 -6.17
N GLY A 278 13.36 -8.87 -6.22
CA GLY A 278 13.50 -7.56 -5.56
C GLY A 278 14.50 -6.60 -6.23
N GLU A 279 15.17 -7.01 -7.32
CA GLU A 279 16.09 -6.13 -8.05
C GLU A 279 15.32 -5.10 -8.89
N GLU A 280 15.88 -3.88 -8.95
CA GLU A 280 15.35 -2.76 -9.74
C GLU A 280 16.42 -2.24 -10.70
N GLU A 281 16.01 -1.83 -11.88
CA GLU A 281 16.87 -1.19 -12.88
C GLU A 281 16.16 -0.01 -13.54
N GLU A 282 16.85 1.12 -13.67
CA GLU A 282 16.37 2.28 -14.44
C GLU A 282 16.80 2.17 -15.89
N VAL A 283 15.83 1.93 -16.77
CA VAL A 283 16.03 1.89 -18.22
C VAL A 283 15.77 3.26 -18.83
N ARG A 284 16.74 3.80 -19.58
CA ARG A 284 16.67 5.14 -20.19
C ARG A 284 16.68 5.06 -21.70
N PHE A 285 15.79 5.81 -22.34
CA PHE A 285 15.74 5.97 -23.78
C PHE A 285 15.94 7.44 -24.15
N GLU A 286 16.72 7.69 -25.19
CA GLU A 286 16.86 9.00 -25.81
C GLU A 286 16.30 8.92 -27.22
N ILE A 287 15.21 9.65 -27.48
CA ILE A 287 14.50 9.65 -28.75
C ILE A 287 14.74 10.99 -29.42
N ASN A 288 15.44 10.94 -30.55
CA ASN A 288 15.75 12.09 -31.36
C ASN A 288 14.76 12.19 -32.54
N GLY A 289 14.54 13.44 -33.04
CA GLY A 289 13.76 13.68 -34.26
C GLY A 289 12.27 13.38 -34.12
N VAL A 290 11.67 13.76 -32.98
CA VAL A 290 10.22 13.72 -32.82
C VAL A 290 9.62 14.89 -33.56
N ASP A 291 8.71 14.64 -34.50
CA ASP A 291 8.06 15.63 -35.32
C ASP A 291 7.17 16.59 -34.53
N PRO A 292 6.85 17.80 -35.02
CA PRO A 292 5.90 18.68 -34.37
C PRO A 292 4.51 18.05 -34.25
N GLY A 293 3.85 18.29 -33.10
CA GLY A 293 2.50 17.81 -32.80
C GLY A 293 2.42 16.98 -31.51
N VAL A 294 1.23 16.46 -31.25
CA VAL A 294 0.98 15.60 -30.10
C VAL A 294 1.32 14.16 -30.47
N HIS A 295 2.20 13.55 -29.70
CA HIS A 295 2.62 12.16 -29.85
C HIS A 295 2.23 11.37 -28.62
N GLN A 296 1.67 10.19 -28.88
CA GLN A 296 1.34 9.20 -27.85
C GLN A 296 2.26 8.00 -28.01
N GLY A 297 2.76 7.50 -26.91
CA GLY A 297 3.64 6.34 -26.90
C GLY A 297 3.37 5.45 -25.70
N ARG A 298 4.15 4.39 -25.62
CA ARG A 298 4.20 3.48 -24.47
C ARG A 298 5.58 2.91 -24.28
N VAL A 299 5.91 2.57 -23.06
CA VAL A 299 7.00 1.67 -22.72
C VAL A 299 6.40 0.33 -22.37
N ILE A 300 6.94 -0.76 -22.92
CA ILE A 300 6.44 -2.12 -22.68
C ILE A 300 7.56 -3.07 -22.26
N ILE A 301 7.24 -4.05 -21.43
CA ILE A 301 8.05 -5.24 -21.19
C ILE A 301 7.54 -6.35 -22.08
N GLU A 302 8.44 -6.98 -22.84
CA GLU A 302 8.06 -8.04 -23.76
C GLU A 302 8.10 -9.40 -23.08
N GLY A 303 7.17 -10.27 -23.46
CA GLY A 303 7.19 -11.69 -23.09
C GLY A 303 6.07 -12.15 -22.19
N GLY A 304 5.23 -11.24 -21.69
CA GLY A 304 4.07 -11.54 -20.83
C GLY A 304 4.41 -12.32 -19.56
N ASP A 305 3.76 -12.04 -18.49
CA ASP A 305 4.00 -12.70 -17.20
C ASP A 305 2.71 -12.81 -16.34
N GLY A 306 2.84 -12.70 -15.01
CA GLY A 306 1.73 -12.90 -14.09
C GLY A 306 0.69 -11.79 -14.13
N LEU A 307 1.09 -10.53 -14.40
CA LEU A 307 0.21 -9.36 -14.36
C LEU A 307 0.35 -8.47 -15.60
N PRO A 308 -0.34 -8.79 -16.71
CA PRO A 308 -0.17 -8.07 -17.98
C PRO A 308 -0.51 -6.58 -17.95
N VAL A 309 -1.16 -6.07 -16.90
CA VAL A 309 -1.61 -4.66 -16.83
C VAL A 309 -0.48 -3.70 -16.48
N ASP A 310 0.60 -4.14 -15.88
CA ASP A 310 1.81 -3.36 -15.58
C ASP A 310 3.00 -3.67 -16.51
N ASP A 311 2.77 -4.49 -17.51
CA ASP A 311 3.69 -4.70 -18.63
C ASP A 311 3.83 -3.43 -19.52
N SER A 312 2.91 -2.46 -19.41
CA SER A 312 2.95 -1.23 -20.21
C SER A 312 2.63 0.02 -19.41
N ILE A 313 3.35 1.12 -19.73
CA ILE A 313 3.02 2.48 -19.27
C ILE A 313 2.94 3.41 -20.48
N GLU A 314 1.78 4.01 -20.67
CA GLU A 314 1.52 4.95 -21.74
C GLU A 314 1.95 6.37 -21.36
N PHE A 315 2.29 7.15 -22.39
CA PHE A 315 2.63 8.54 -22.21
C PHE A 315 2.21 9.40 -23.43
N THR A 316 2.00 10.68 -23.15
CA THR A 316 1.73 11.70 -24.19
C THR A 316 2.75 12.81 -24.06
N VAL A 317 3.29 13.27 -25.19
CA VAL A 317 4.15 14.45 -25.32
C VAL A 317 3.62 15.37 -26.41
N ASP A 318 3.75 16.68 -26.22
CA ASP A 318 3.40 17.71 -27.19
C ASP A 318 4.68 18.40 -27.67
N VAL A 319 4.99 18.30 -28.97
CA VAL A 319 6.19 18.91 -29.58
C VAL A 319 5.79 20.16 -30.32
N GLY A 320 6.23 21.31 -29.82
CA GLY A 320 5.83 22.59 -30.33
C GLY A 320 7.00 23.56 -30.57
N PRO A 321 6.71 24.74 -31.04
CA PRO A 321 7.73 25.80 -31.17
C PRO A 321 8.23 26.20 -29.78
N PRO A 322 9.42 26.83 -29.69
CA PRO A 322 9.93 27.37 -28.42
C PRO A 322 8.93 28.32 -27.77
N ALA A 323 8.83 28.27 -26.45
CA ALA A 323 7.96 29.16 -25.68
C ALA A 323 8.44 30.63 -25.84
N ARG A 324 7.53 31.50 -26.24
CA ARG A 324 7.86 32.93 -26.39
C ARG A 324 7.83 33.63 -25.04
N VAL A 325 8.92 34.29 -24.69
CA VAL A 325 9.14 34.98 -23.40
C VAL A 325 9.46 36.43 -23.66
N LEU A 326 8.74 37.35 -23.01
CA LEU A 326 9.03 38.77 -23.03
C LEU A 326 9.84 39.12 -21.77
N VAL A 327 11.03 39.65 -21.95
CA VAL A 327 11.89 40.07 -20.83
C VAL A 327 11.96 41.60 -20.85
N ALA A 328 11.57 42.25 -19.76
CA ALA A 328 11.73 43.68 -19.57
C ALA A 328 12.87 43.96 -18.59
N SER A 329 13.81 44.83 -19.00
CA SER A 329 14.96 45.25 -18.19
C SER A 329 15.14 46.76 -18.25
N PRO A 330 15.68 47.40 -17.18
CA PRO A 330 16.02 48.84 -17.22
C PRO A 330 17.01 49.18 -18.32
N ASP A 331 17.94 48.27 -18.58
CA ASP A 331 18.92 48.38 -19.64
C ASP A 331 18.95 47.10 -20.50
N PRO A 332 18.12 47.03 -21.57
CA PRO A 332 18.05 45.84 -22.41
C PRO A 332 19.32 45.55 -23.19
N VAL A 333 20.18 46.55 -23.42
CA VAL A 333 21.46 46.37 -24.08
C VAL A 333 22.57 46.05 -23.06
N GLY A 334 22.27 46.22 -21.79
CA GLY A 334 23.20 46.03 -20.68
C GLY A 334 23.38 44.55 -20.29
N THR A 335 24.37 44.34 -19.43
CA THR A 335 24.87 43.01 -19.06
C THR A 335 23.79 42.13 -18.38
N THR A 336 22.92 42.70 -17.55
CA THR A 336 21.96 41.95 -16.72
C THR A 336 20.88 41.26 -17.55
N GLY A 337 20.29 41.99 -18.53
CA GLY A 337 19.31 41.39 -19.43
C GLY A 337 19.92 40.30 -20.30
N LEU A 338 21.11 40.55 -20.83
CA LEU A 338 21.83 39.58 -21.67
C LEU A 338 22.26 38.34 -20.91
N ILE A 339 22.68 38.45 -19.64
CA ILE A 339 23.01 37.29 -18.78
C ILE A 339 21.79 36.37 -18.63
N PHE A 340 20.62 36.94 -18.38
CA PHE A 340 19.39 36.15 -18.28
C PHE A 340 19.05 35.48 -19.61
N VAL A 341 19.07 36.22 -20.69
CA VAL A 341 18.79 35.67 -22.03
C VAL A 341 19.72 34.50 -22.34
N GLU A 342 21.03 34.70 -22.14
CA GLU A 342 22.02 33.66 -22.43
C GLU A 342 21.89 32.46 -21.47
N ALA A 343 21.41 32.65 -20.23
CA ALA A 343 21.14 31.54 -19.28
C ALA A 343 19.96 30.66 -19.74
N VAL A 344 18.89 31.24 -20.31
CA VAL A 344 17.67 30.51 -20.65
C VAL A 344 17.54 30.18 -22.13
N ALA A 345 18.15 30.95 -23.00
CA ALA A 345 18.14 30.78 -24.46
C ALA A 345 19.54 31.02 -25.06
N PRO A 346 20.55 30.18 -24.74
CA PRO A 346 21.91 30.31 -25.22
C PRO A 346 21.96 30.36 -26.75
N PHE A 347 22.72 31.31 -27.30
CA PHE A 347 22.82 31.50 -28.74
C PHE A 347 23.14 30.21 -29.55
N PRO A 348 24.03 29.31 -29.10
CA PRO A 348 24.26 28.03 -29.78
C PRO A 348 23.02 27.13 -29.86
N LEU A 349 22.18 27.13 -28.83
CA LEU A 349 20.94 26.34 -28.82
C LEU A 349 19.87 26.97 -29.67
N VAL A 350 19.76 28.31 -29.64
CA VAL A 350 18.81 29.06 -30.51
C VAL A 350 19.16 28.85 -31.97
N SER A 351 20.45 29.02 -32.36
CA SER A 351 20.92 28.81 -33.73
C SER A 351 20.76 27.39 -34.23
N ALA A 352 20.82 26.41 -33.34
CA ALA A 352 20.57 24.99 -33.65
C ALA A 352 19.07 24.61 -33.64
N GLY A 353 18.15 25.56 -33.35
CA GLY A 353 16.72 25.29 -33.24
C GLY A 353 16.36 24.40 -32.02
N ARG A 354 17.23 24.30 -31.01
CA ARG A 354 17.10 23.41 -29.84
C ARG A 354 16.80 24.17 -28.54
N SER A 355 16.63 25.50 -28.60
CA SER A 355 16.29 26.30 -27.43
C SER A 355 14.85 26.05 -26.99
N LYS A 356 14.61 25.89 -25.70
CA LYS A 356 13.27 25.76 -25.12
C LYS A 356 12.49 27.09 -25.24
N PHE A 357 13.20 28.21 -25.26
CA PHE A 357 12.63 29.56 -25.22
C PHE A 357 13.07 30.41 -26.40
N THR A 358 12.16 31.26 -26.85
CA THR A 358 12.46 32.39 -27.73
C THR A 358 12.25 33.67 -26.93
N VAL A 359 13.32 34.39 -26.65
CA VAL A 359 13.29 35.55 -25.76
C VAL A 359 13.27 36.83 -26.58
N THR A 360 12.34 37.75 -26.27
CA THR A 360 12.31 39.13 -26.73
C THR A 360 12.70 40.02 -25.55
N LEU A 361 13.81 40.74 -25.67
CA LEU A 361 14.30 41.64 -24.64
C LEU A 361 13.94 43.10 -24.97
N GLU A 362 13.22 43.75 -24.06
CA GLU A 362 12.71 45.10 -24.22
C GLU A 362 12.99 45.98 -22.98
N SER A 363 12.91 47.31 -23.16
CA SER A 363 12.90 48.24 -22.02
C SER A 363 11.51 48.35 -21.42
N PHE A 364 11.42 48.82 -20.17
CA PHE A 364 10.12 49.03 -19.48
C PHE A 364 9.23 50.03 -20.22
N ASP A 365 9.81 51.03 -20.91
CA ASP A 365 9.06 52.01 -21.73
C ASP A 365 8.33 51.37 -22.93
N ARG A 366 8.78 50.22 -23.38
CA ARG A 366 8.18 49.46 -24.46
C ARG A 366 7.30 48.33 -24.03
N LEU A 367 7.31 47.99 -22.74
CA LEU A 367 6.58 46.84 -22.17
C LEU A 367 5.08 46.90 -22.55
N GLU A 368 4.43 48.07 -22.38
CA GLU A 368 3.00 48.23 -22.70
C GLU A 368 2.69 48.22 -24.21
N LYS A 369 3.71 48.38 -25.06
CA LYS A 369 3.55 48.39 -26.54
C LYS A 369 3.63 46.99 -27.14
N ALA A 370 4.14 46.01 -26.40
CA ALA A 370 4.23 44.66 -26.84
C ALA A 370 2.85 43.97 -26.83
N SER A 371 2.60 43.07 -27.77
CA SER A 371 1.40 42.23 -27.80
C SER A 371 1.57 41.08 -26.82
N TRP A 372 1.16 41.24 -25.56
CA TRP A 372 1.38 40.25 -24.49
C TRP A 372 0.71 38.91 -24.77
N SER A 373 -0.36 38.90 -25.57
CA SER A 373 -1.02 37.64 -26.01
C SER A 373 -0.11 36.69 -26.79
N ASP A 374 1.00 37.19 -27.31
CA ASP A 374 1.95 36.39 -28.09
C ASP A 374 2.97 35.65 -27.19
N TYR A 375 3.02 35.98 -25.91
CA TYR A 375 3.98 35.46 -24.95
C TYR A 375 3.32 34.56 -23.91
N LEU A 376 4.03 33.50 -23.50
CA LEU A 376 3.61 32.61 -22.44
C LEU A 376 4.11 33.08 -21.07
N SER A 377 5.24 33.81 -21.05
CA SER A 377 5.78 34.40 -19.83
C SER A 377 6.28 35.81 -20.07
N ILE A 378 6.13 36.64 -19.02
CA ILE A 378 6.76 37.97 -18.91
C ILE A 378 7.73 37.93 -17.74
N VAL A 379 8.97 38.36 -17.95
CA VAL A 379 10.01 38.45 -16.93
C VAL A 379 10.36 39.91 -16.70
N LEU A 380 10.19 40.39 -15.48
CA LEU A 380 10.57 41.76 -15.08
C LEU A 380 11.91 41.68 -14.31
N ILE A 381 12.98 42.13 -14.91
CA ILE A 381 14.31 42.18 -14.32
C ILE A 381 14.53 43.58 -13.75
N ASP A 382 14.69 43.64 -12.41
CA ASP A 382 14.91 44.89 -11.66
C ASP A 382 13.89 45.98 -12.03
N PRO A 383 12.56 45.72 -11.88
CA PRO A 383 11.55 46.67 -12.30
C PRO A 383 11.57 47.95 -11.45
N PRO A 384 11.51 49.14 -12.11
CA PRO A 384 11.20 50.35 -11.38
C PRO A 384 9.74 50.40 -10.93
N PRO A 385 9.31 51.34 -10.13
CA PRO A 385 7.88 51.54 -9.85
C PRO A 385 7.13 51.71 -11.16
N LEU A 386 6.29 50.74 -11.52
CA LEU A 386 5.51 50.76 -12.76
C LEU A 386 4.19 51.54 -12.54
N PRO A 387 3.64 52.13 -13.61
CA PRO A 387 2.34 52.79 -13.58
C PRO A 387 1.23 51.82 -13.15
N ALA A 388 0.23 52.33 -12.43
CA ALA A 388 -0.93 51.51 -12.00
C ALA A 388 -1.62 50.81 -13.17
N ARG A 389 -1.64 51.42 -14.36
CA ARG A 389 -2.18 50.83 -15.58
C ARG A 389 -1.41 49.57 -15.98
N THR A 390 -0.09 49.58 -15.93
CA THR A 390 0.76 48.43 -16.28
C THR A 390 0.51 47.27 -15.34
N TRP A 391 0.40 47.55 -14.01
CA TRP A 391 0.06 46.54 -13.03
C TRP A 391 -1.33 45.92 -13.25
N LYS A 392 -2.34 46.73 -13.63
CA LYS A 392 -3.67 46.22 -13.96
C LYS A 392 -3.63 45.32 -15.20
N MET A 393 -2.89 45.71 -16.24
CA MET A 393 -2.70 44.89 -17.44
C MET A 393 -1.98 43.57 -17.09
N LEU A 394 -0.96 43.60 -16.23
CA LEU A 394 -0.28 42.39 -15.72
C LEU A 394 -1.24 41.50 -14.93
N HIS A 395 -2.07 42.09 -14.08
CA HIS A 395 -3.08 41.33 -13.34
C HIS A 395 -4.03 40.59 -14.28
N GLU A 396 -4.62 41.29 -15.24
CA GLU A 396 -5.53 40.68 -16.22
C GLU A 396 -4.84 39.60 -17.07
N TRP A 397 -3.61 39.85 -17.48
CA TRP A 397 -2.85 38.93 -18.33
C TRP A 397 -2.46 37.67 -17.54
N VAL A 398 -1.99 37.81 -16.29
CA VAL A 398 -1.67 36.66 -15.42
C VAL A 398 -2.95 35.89 -15.07
N SER A 399 -4.03 36.59 -14.66
CA SER A 399 -5.32 35.92 -14.36
C SER A 399 -5.84 35.08 -15.51
N ASN A 400 -5.53 35.46 -16.75
CA ASN A 400 -5.86 34.68 -17.95
C ASN A 400 -4.87 33.53 -18.25
N GLY A 401 -3.86 33.35 -17.40
CA GLY A 401 -2.94 32.22 -17.44
C GLY A 401 -1.55 32.53 -17.91
N GLY A 402 -1.16 33.78 -17.93
CA GLY A 402 0.23 34.19 -18.19
C GLY A 402 1.15 33.86 -17.00
N GLY A 403 2.39 33.52 -17.27
CA GLY A 403 3.44 33.32 -16.28
C GLY A 403 4.27 34.56 -16.03
N LEU A 404 4.30 35.09 -14.81
CA LEU A 404 5.08 36.30 -14.48
C LEU A 404 6.26 35.94 -13.56
N VAL A 405 7.45 36.40 -13.92
CA VAL A 405 8.63 36.33 -13.06
C VAL A 405 9.11 37.73 -12.72
N VAL A 406 9.37 38.01 -11.47
CA VAL A 406 9.84 39.31 -11.01
C VAL A 406 11.13 39.16 -10.21
N TRP A 407 12.24 39.65 -10.78
CA TRP A 407 13.53 39.72 -10.07
C TRP A 407 13.69 41.12 -9.48
N LEU A 408 13.44 41.26 -8.17
CA LEU A 408 13.52 42.52 -7.44
C LEU A 408 14.97 43.00 -7.29
N GLY A 409 15.21 44.27 -7.58
CA GLY A 409 16.53 44.84 -7.53
C GLY A 409 16.57 46.30 -7.04
N PRO A 410 17.66 47.01 -7.28
CA PRO A 410 17.83 48.41 -6.84
C PRO A 410 16.84 49.39 -7.47
N SER A 411 16.37 49.11 -8.69
CA SER A 411 15.45 50.01 -9.42
C SER A 411 14.05 50.11 -8.79
N ALA A 412 13.67 49.14 -7.91
CA ALA A 412 12.43 49.24 -7.16
C ALA A 412 12.33 50.48 -6.25
N GLY A 413 13.48 51.12 -5.95
CA GLY A 413 13.55 52.41 -5.31
C GLY A 413 12.98 52.40 -3.87
N LYS A 414 11.99 53.30 -3.59
CA LYS A 414 11.36 53.34 -2.27
C LYS A 414 10.21 52.36 -2.15
N PRO A 415 10.10 51.62 -1.07
CA PRO A 415 9.03 50.65 -0.88
C PRO A 415 7.61 51.19 -1.10
N ARG A 416 7.35 52.41 -0.66
CA ARG A 416 6.03 53.06 -0.83
C ARG A 416 5.69 53.43 -2.28
N GLU A 417 6.70 53.67 -3.11
CA GLU A 417 6.53 53.98 -4.51
C GLU A 417 6.31 52.69 -5.34
N PHE A 418 6.96 51.60 -4.98
CA PHE A 418 6.84 50.33 -5.65
C PHE A 418 5.57 49.57 -5.21
N SER A 419 5.28 49.51 -3.92
CA SER A 419 4.16 48.75 -3.35
C SER A 419 2.87 49.59 -3.36
N SER A 420 2.25 49.68 -4.54
CA SER A 420 0.89 50.18 -4.70
C SER A 420 -0.16 49.07 -4.54
N ALA A 421 -1.43 49.44 -4.40
CA ALA A 421 -2.52 48.45 -4.34
C ALA A 421 -2.58 47.57 -5.61
N GLU A 422 -2.25 48.16 -6.76
CA GLU A 422 -2.22 47.39 -8.01
C GLU A 422 -1.04 46.43 -8.10
N SER A 423 0.15 46.84 -7.62
CA SER A 423 1.30 45.89 -7.53
C SER A 423 1.05 44.78 -6.52
N GLU A 424 0.43 45.10 -5.38
CA GLU A 424 0.03 44.08 -4.38
C GLU A 424 -0.99 43.11 -4.94
N SER A 425 -1.93 43.56 -5.76
CA SER A 425 -2.93 42.70 -6.40
C SER A 425 -2.29 41.66 -7.33
N VAL A 426 -1.10 41.92 -7.86
CA VAL A 426 -0.32 41.01 -8.74
C VAL A 426 0.64 40.17 -7.89
N LEU A 427 1.44 40.83 -7.03
CA LEU A 427 2.54 40.18 -6.31
C LEU A 427 2.09 39.43 -5.04
N GLY A 428 0.91 39.76 -4.49
CA GLY A 428 0.41 39.15 -3.25
C GLY A 428 1.21 39.56 -2.01
N GLY A 429 1.86 40.71 -2.05
CA GLY A 429 2.67 41.23 -0.95
C GLY A 429 3.39 42.53 -1.28
N GLN A 430 4.13 43.02 -0.31
CA GLN A 430 4.82 44.31 -0.35
C GLN A 430 6.31 44.17 -0.07
N ILE A 431 7.15 44.97 -0.70
CA ILE A 431 8.54 45.15 -0.29
C ILE A 431 8.59 46.10 0.90
N LYS A 432 9.44 45.82 1.90
CA LYS A 432 9.56 46.62 3.14
C LYS A 432 10.87 47.37 3.23
N ARG A 433 11.96 46.67 3.22
CA ARG A 433 13.31 47.25 3.33
C ARG A 433 14.32 46.37 2.63
N VAL A 434 15.48 46.94 2.30
CA VAL A 434 16.65 46.21 1.85
C VAL A 434 17.37 45.64 3.05
N TRP A 435 17.48 44.34 3.13
CA TRP A 435 18.37 43.67 4.08
C TRP A 435 19.80 43.68 3.50
N ARG A 436 20.79 43.80 4.37
CA ARG A 436 22.20 43.86 3.97
C ARG A 436 23.05 42.95 4.82
N SER A 437 23.91 42.16 4.18
CA SER A 437 25.00 41.42 4.80
C SER A 437 26.34 41.94 4.26
N PRO A 438 27.20 42.50 5.10
CA PRO A 438 28.49 43.02 4.66
C PRO A 438 29.50 41.93 4.35
N ASP A 439 29.23 40.70 4.82
CA ASP A 439 30.09 39.52 4.68
C ASP A 439 29.49 38.55 3.62
N ARG A 440 30.24 37.50 3.32
CA ARG A 440 29.83 36.44 2.35
C ARG A 440 28.99 35.33 3.01
N SER A 441 28.46 35.55 4.22
CA SER A 441 27.81 34.50 5.01
C SER A 441 26.39 34.18 4.58
N ASN A 442 25.73 35.05 3.81
CA ASN A 442 24.37 34.85 3.32
C ASN A 442 24.35 34.42 1.87
N TYR A 443 23.59 33.38 1.57
CA TYR A 443 23.42 32.75 0.26
C TYR A 443 22.06 32.02 0.20
N PHE A 444 21.68 31.51 -0.98
CA PHE A 444 20.50 30.66 -1.12
C PHE A 444 20.68 29.39 -0.30
N ALA A 445 19.71 29.08 0.58
CA ALA A 445 19.71 27.90 1.43
C ALA A 445 18.27 27.35 1.54
N PRO A 446 17.74 26.74 0.48
CA PRO A 446 16.39 26.17 0.52
C PRO A 446 16.31 25.07 1.57
N ALA A 447 15.27 25.10 2.41
CA ALA A 447 15.06 24.13 3.48
C ALA A 447 14.52 22.79 2.94
N SER A 448 13.81 22.80 1.81
CA SER A 448 13.32 21.64 1.07
C SER A 448 13.53 21.84 -0.42
N LEU A 449 13.74 20.75 -1.14
CA LEU A 449 13.82 20.70 -2.60
C LEU A 449 12.55 20.10 -3.23
N ASP A 450 11.45 20.03 -2.50
CA ASP A 450 10.19 19.41 -2.98
C ASP A 450 9.43 20.30 -3.98
N HIS A 451 9.65 21.60 -3.90
CA HIS A 451 9.03 22.53 -4.84
C HIS A 451 9.49 22.27 -6.28
N PRO A 452 8.61 22.30 -7.31
CA PRO A 452 8.97 22.04 -8.70
C PRO A 452 10.20 22.81 -9.19
N VAL A 453 10.30 24.11 -8.90
CA VAL A 453 11.46 24.96 -9.22
C VAL A 453 12.78 24.46 -8.64
N LEU A 454 12.73 23.72 -7.56
CA LEU A 454 13.91 23.21 -6.85
C LEU A 454 14.14 21.71 -7.07
N SER A 455 13.18 21.02 -7.66
CA SER A 455 13.19 19.55 -7.79
C SER A 455 14.37 19.02 -8.60
N ALA A 456 14.82 19.76 -9.62
CA ALA A 456 15.98 19.42 -10.42
C ALA A 456 17.28 19.35 -9.61
N PHE A 457 17.38 20.18 -8.56
CA PHE A 457 18.54 20.18 -7.65
C PHE A 457 18.63 18.94 -6.77
N ARG A 458 17.55 18.16 -6.57
CA ARG A 458 17.60 16.88 -5.84
C ARG A 458 18.58 15.88 -6.44
N ARG A 459 18.76 15.90 -7.76
CA ARG A 459 19.70 15.01 -8.45
C ARG A 459 21.17 15.30 -8.15
N VAL A 460 21.45 16.55 -7.78
CA VAL A 460 22.77 17.05 -7.45
C VAL A 460 23.00 17.01 -5.92
N GLY A 461 21.91 17.02 -5.15
CA GLY A 461 21.90 16.91 -3.69
C GLY A 461 22.70 18.03 -3.01
N ASP A 462 23.42 17.67 -1.95
CA ASP A 462 24.21 18.59 -1.14
C ASP A 462 25.46 19.18 -1.87
N SER A 463 25.72 18.74 -3.11
CA SER A 463 26.84 19.22 -3.90
C SER A 463 26.60 20.54 -4.61
N VAL A 464 25.41 21.16 -4.48
CA VAL A 464 25.14 22.49 -5.01
C VAL A 464 25.90 23.53 -4.16
N PRO A 465 26.88 24.24 -4.74
CA PRO A 465 27.76 25.10 -3.95
C PRO A 465 27.13 26.48 -3.69
N TRP A 466 25.95 26.53 -3.08
CA TRP A 466 25.25 27.79 -2.82
C TRP A 466 26.08 28.80 -2.04
N GLN A 467 26.97 28.35 -1.14
CA GLN A 467 27.88 29.20 -0.35
C GLN A 467 28.87 29.98 -1.20
N ASP A 468 29.14 29.54 -2.43
CA ASP A 468 30.07 30.21 -3.34
C ASP A 468 29.41 31.40 -4.05
N PHE A 469 28.08 31.52 -3.93
CA PHE A 469 27.28 32.58 -4.53
C PHE A 469 26.65 33.48 -3.45
N PRO A 470 27.43 34.36 -2.81
CA PRO A 470 26.94 35.19 -1.72
C PRO A 470 25.90 36.20 -2.19
N VAL A 471 24.93 36.46 -1.29
CA VAL A 471 23.89 37.47 -1.46
C VAL A 471 24.10 38.54 -0.40
N PHE A 472 24.58 39.71 -0.82
CA PHE A 472 24.91 40.84 0.07
C PHE A 472 23.71 41.70 0.38
N ARG A 473 22.72 41.75 -0.53
CA ARG A 473 21.49 42.53 -0.41
C ARG A 473 20.32 41.77 -0.99
N HIS A 474 19.19 41.87 -0.31
CA HIS A 474 17.92 41.42 -0.84
C HIS A 474 16.76 42.23 -0.24
N TRP A 475 15.63 42.22 -0.90
CA TRP A 475 14.42 42.81 -0.36
C TRP A 475 13.80 41.90 0.69
N GLU A 476 13.34 42.50 1.79
CA GLU A 476 12.40 41.87 2.69
C GLU A 476 11.00 42.04 2.08
N PHE A 477 10.44 40.93 1.59
CA PHE A 477 9.12 40.89 1.01
C PHE A 477 8.14 40.31 2.04
N GLN A 478 7.04 41.04 2.28
CA GLN A 478 6.01 40.64 3.22
C GLN A 478 4.75 40.28 2.45
N PRO A 479 4.33 38.97 2.46
CA PRO A 479 3.05 38.57 1.90
C PRO A 479 1.88 39.29 2.54
N THR A 480 0.84 39.57 1.76
CA THR A 480 -0.42 40.13 2.29
C THR A 480 -1.14 39.02 3.06
N LEU A 481 -1.53 39.30 4.32
CA LEU A 481 -2.31 38.34 5.11
C LEU A 481 -3.71 38.22 4.50
N GLU A 482 -4.27 37.02 4.52
CA GLU A 482 -5.66 36.76 4.13
C GLU A 482 -6.60 37.63 4.98
N ASN A 483 -7.11 38.72 4.42
CA ASN A 483 -8.27 39.39 4.96
C ASN A 483 -9.52 38.76 4.38
N SER A 484 -10.47 38.43 5.20
CA SER A 484 -11.69 37.66 4.96
C SER A 484 -12.60 38.14 3.83
N ASP A 485 -12.26 39.21 3.11
CA ASP A 485 -13.11 39.79 2.06
C ASP A 485 -12.49 39.83 0.66
N ALA A 486 -11.31 39.23 0.45
CA ALA A 486 -10.66 39.27 -0.87
C ALA A 486 -10.29 37.86 -1.34
N LEU A 487 -10.73 37.52 -2.52
CA LEU A 487 -10.36 36.37 -3.38
C LEU A 487 -8.84 36.33 -3.74
N SER A 488 -7.94 36.93 -2.93
CA SER A 488 -6.53 37.03 -3.25
C SER A 488 -5.71 36.03 -2.40
N THR A 489 -5.21 34.98 -3.07
CA THR A 489 -4.21 34.09 -2.48
C THR A 489 -2.93 34.84 -2.14
N PRO A 490 -2.35 34.69 -0.94
CA PRO A 490 -1.08 35.30 -0.57
C PRO A 490 0.08 34.66 -1.35
N ALA A 491 1.19 35.39 -1.47
CA ALA A 491 2.44 34.81 -1.96
C ALA A 491 3.04 33.87 -0.91
N LEU A 492 3.38 32.64 -1.31
CA LEU A 492 3.95 31.62 -0.45
C LEU A 492 5.47 31.51 -0.66
N PRO A 493 6.28 31.38 0.39
CA PRO A 493 7.72 31.24 0.25
C PRO A 493 8.07 29.85 -0.28
N ILE A 494 8.95 29.77 -1.29
CA ILE A 494 9.43 28.53 -1.90
C ILE A 494 10.92 28.27 -1.68
N ALA A 495 11.69 29.29 -1.33
CA ALA A 495 13.10 29.16 -0.98
C ALA A 495 13.48 30.22 0.05
N SER A 496 14.50 29.95 0.84
CA SER A 496 15.04 30.86 1.85
C SER A 496 16.54 31.14 1.61
N TYR A 497 17.00 32.21 2.23
CA TYR A 497 18.43 32.47 2.44
C TYR A 497 18.89 31.79 3.73
N ARG A 498 20.23 31.72 3.92
CA ARG A 498 20.84 31.20 5.14
C ARG A 498 20.40 31.98 6.41
N ASN A 499 20.10 33.25 6.28
CA ASN A 499 19.59 34.08 7.38
C ASN A 499 18.14 33.77 7.79
N GLY A 500 17.50 32.79 7.15
CA GLY A 500 16.10 32.37 7.40
C GLY A 500 15.04 33.23 6.71
N LEU A 501 15.41 34.32 6.05
CA LEU A 501 14.46 35.15 5.32
C LEU A 501 14.14 34.51 3.96
N PRO A 502 12.89 34.61 3.47
CA PRO A 502 12.52 34.05 2.18
C PRO A 502 13.25 34.71 1.01
N ALA A 503 13.76 33.89 0.11
CA ALA A 503 14.48 34.28 -1.08
C ALA A 503 13.61 34.34 -2.34
N MET A 504 12.63 33.44 -2.40
CA MET A 504 11.66 33.35 -3.49
C MET A 504 10.27 33.09 -2.95
N PHE A 505 9.29 33.60 -3.70
CA PHE A 505 7.88 33.41 -3.43
C PHE A 505 7.15 32.99 -4.70
N GLU A 506 6.10 32.19 -4.52
CA GLU A 506 5.14 31.87 -5.55
C GLU A 506 3.75 32.35 -5.18
N ARG A 507 2.99 32.75 -6.17
CA ARG A 507 1.58 33.05 -6.06
C ARG A 507 0.82 32.52 -7.26
N MET A 508 -0.28 31.84 -6.99
CA MET A 508 -1.28 31.55 -8.00
C MET A 508 -2.26 32.73 -8.09
N LEU A 509 -2.40 33.31 -9.26
CA LEU A 509 -3.35 34.39 -9.53
C LEU A 509 -4.32 33.89 -10.61
N ASP A 510 -5.49 33.43 -10.18
CA ASP A 510 -6.49 32.74 -10.98
C ASP A 510 -5.87 31.56 -11.77
N LYS A 511 -5.65 31.74 -13.08
CA LYS A 511 -5.12 30.70 -13.98
C LYS A 511 -3.61 30.82 -14.21
N GLY A 512 -3.00 31.90 -13.80
CA GLY A 512 -1.58 32.17 -14.01
C GLY A 512 -0.79 32.10 -12.74
N ARG A 513 0.51 32.23 -12.89
CA ARG A 513 1.50 32.06 -11.83
C ARG A 513 2.45 33.22 -11.77
N VAL A 514 2.78 33.65 -10.57
CA VAL A 514 3.76 34.72 -10.32
C VAL A 514 4.86 34.15 -9.46
N VAL A 515 6.10 34.25 -9.92
CA VAL A 515 7.29 33.94 -9.11
C VAL A 515 8.08 35.22 -8.85
N ILE A 516 8.42 35.45 -7.58
CA ILE A 516 9.14 36.65 -7.14
C ILE A 516 10.46 36.22 -6.52
N VAL A 517 11.57 36.77 -7.04
CA VAL A 517 12.92 36.60 -6.48
C VAL A 517 13.31 37.90 -5.80
N THR A 518 13.70 37.86 -4.54
CA THR A 518 13.90 39.07 -3.70
C THR A 518 15.28 39.72 -3.88
N THR A 519 16.12 39.19 -4.77
CA THR A 519 17.44 39.77 -5.15
C THR A 519 17.53 39.85 -6.68
N PRO A 520 18.23 40.84 -7.26
CA PRO A 520 18.33 40.96 -8.71
C PRO A 520 19.22 39.90 -9.34
N ILE A 521 19.20 39.81 -10.66
CA ILE A 521 20.24 39.15 -11.42
C ILE A 521 21.51 40.02 -11.29
N SER A 522 22.63 39.39 -10.89
CA SER A 522 23.84 40.07 -10.46
C SER A 522 24.35 41.10 -11.48
N GLN A 523 24.78 42.25 -10.95
CA GLN A 523 25.67 43.15 -11.65
C GLN A 523 27.12 42.66 -11.51
N THR A 524 28.03 43.21 -12.29
CA THR A 524 29.43 42.77 -12.39
C THR A 524 30.09 42.56 -11.04
N ALA A 525 30.91 41.53 -10.93
CA ALA A 525 31.58 41.08 -9.68
C ALA A 525 32.42 42.16 -8.97
N ASN A 526 32.76 43.25 -9.68
CA ASN A 526 33.63 44.33 -9.16
C ASN A 526 32.82 45.55 -8.67
N ASP A 527 31.48 45.52 -8.70
CA ASP A 527 30.64 46.62 -8.20
C ASP A 527 30.58 46.54 -6.66
N PRO A 528 31.18 47.54 -5.94
CA PRO A 528 31.08 47.62 -4.49
C PRO A 528 29.67 47.78 -3.97
N GLN A 529 28.72 48.10 -4.86
CA GLN A 529 27.29 48.17 -4.58
C GLN A 529 26.51 46.91 -5.03
N GLY A 530 27.20 45.86 -5.50
CA GLY A 530 26.60 44.63 -5.96
C GLY A 530 25.65 43.99 -4.93
N TRP A 531 24.59 43.37 -5.42
CA TRP A 531 23.58 42.75 -4.58
C TRP A 531 23.89 41.27 -4.30
N ASN A 532 24.44 40.56 -5.29
CA ASN A 532 24.78 39.17 -5.16
C ASN A 532 25.80 38.73 -6.23
N GLN A 533 26.27 37.50 -6.14
CA GLN A 533 27.14 36.87 -7.12
C GLN A 533 26.52 35.65 -7.79
N LEU A 534 25.18 35.53 -7.82
CA LEU A 534 24.47 34.37 -8.33
C LEU A 534 24.82 34.06 -9.80
N ALA A 535 24.82 35.08 -10.64
CA ALA A 535 25.07 34.93 -12.09
C ALA A 535 26.51 35.29 -12.51
N THR A 536 27.32 35.86 -11.60
CA THR A 536 28.67 36.36 -11.88
C THR A 536 29.76 35.68 -11.02
N GLY A 537 29.39 34.72 -10.19
CA GLY A 537 30.32 33.87 -9.47
C GLY A 537 31.08 32.91 -10.39
N PHE A 538 32.00 32.16 -9.83
CA PHE A 538 32.73 31.14 -10.57
C PHE A 538 31.79 29.97 -10.93
N GLU A 539 31.73 29.58 -12.19
CA GLU A 539 30.85 28.52 -12.70
C GLU A 539 29.37 28.65 -12.24
N PRO A 540 28.63 29.69 -12.69
CA PRO A 540 27.31 30.04 -12.21
C PRO A 540 26.20 29.09 -12.69
N TRP A 541 26.49 27.79 -12.82
CA TRP A 541 25.51 26.78 -13.24
C TRP A 541 24.27 26.71 -12.34
N PRO A 542 24.34 26.95 -10.98
CA PRO A 542 23.14 26.96 -10.17
C PRO A 542 22.15 28.07 -10.56
N PHE A 543 22.67 29.26 -10.97
CA PHE A 543 21.84 30.34 -11.50
C PHE A 543 21.20 29.95 -12.83
N VAL A 544 21.97 29.37 -13.77
CA VAL A 544 21.46 28.92 -15.05
C VAL A 544 20.34 27.91 -14.87
N MET A 545 20.55 26.91 -14.01
CA MET A 545 19.55 25.91 -13.67
C MET A 545 18.31 26.55 -13.05
N LEU A 546 18.48 27.40 -12.04
CA LEU A 546 17.39 28.07 -11.33
C LEU A 546 16.57 28.95 -12.28
N ALA A 547 17.19 29.72 -13.16
CA ALA A 547 16.50 30.57 -14.13
C ALA A 547 15.67 29.76 -15.14
N ASN A 548 16.16 28.62 -15.59
CA ASN A 548 15.44 27.70 -16.45
C ASN A 548 14.26 27.06 -15.72
N GLU A 549 14.48 26.52 -14.52
CA GLU A 549 13.42 25.88 -13.72
C GLU A 549 12.29 26.87 -13.36
N ILE A 550 12.64 28.11 -12.99
CA ILE A 550 11.64 29.16 -12.73
C ILE A 550 10.83 29.42 -14.01
N LEU A 551 11.51 29.56 -15.14
CA LEU A 551 10.85 29.91 -16.39
C LEU A 551 9.99 28.75 -16.92
N GLU A 552 10.48 27.52 -16.85
CA GLU A 552 9.70 26.33 -17.17
C GLU A 552 8.45 26.25 -16.30
N HIS A 553 8.59 26.45 -15.00
CA HIS A 553 7.51 26.38 -14.03
C HIS A 553 6.40 27.43 -14.26
N VAL A 554 6.74 28.65 -14.65
CA VAL A 554 5.73 29.69 -14.92
C VAL A 554 5.12 29.57 -16.33
N VAL A 555 5.83 28.95 -17.28
CA VAL A 555 5.33 28.66 -18.64
C VAL A 555 4.48 27.40 -18.66
N GLU A 556 4.71 26.47 -17.73
CA GLU A 556 3.87 25.29 -17.59
C GLU A 556 2.42 25.68 -17.37
N THR A 557 1.59 25.32 -18.34
CA THR A 557 0.15 25.40 -18.15
C THR A 557 -0.28 24.33 -17.15
N PRO A 558 -1.34 24.55 -16.34
CA PRO A 558 -1.84 23.54 -15.40
C PRO A 558 -2.40 22.27 -16.06
N ASP A 559 -2.23 22.15 -17.39
CA ASP A 559 -2.68 20.99 -18.15
C ASP A 559 -1.59 19.93 -18.13
N SER A 560 -1.82 18.84 -17.41
CA SER A 560 -0.98 17.66 -17.50
C SER A 560 -1.43 16.78 -18.67
N LEU A 561 -0.49 16.40 -19.53
CA LEU A 561 -0.74 15.43 -20.60
C LEU A 561 -0.69 13.98 -20.10
N ASN A 562 -0.16 13.78 -18.89
CA ASN A 562 -0.03 12.47 -18.25
C ASN A 562 -0.62 12.54 -16.85
N ILE A 563 -1.78 11.92 -16.66
CA ILE A 563 -2.55 11.93 -15.43
C ILE A 563 -2.62 10.53 -14.80
N ARG A 564 -3.05 10.44 -13.56
CA ARG A 564 -3.44 9.16 -12.98
C ARG A 564 -4.85 8.78 -13.41
N SER A 565 -5.09 7.49 -13.59
CA SER A 565 -6.43 6.97 -13.87
C SER A 565 -7.42 7.41 -12.79
N GLY A 566 -8.56 7.97 -13.23
CA GLY A 566 -9.59 8.53 -12.35
C GLY A 566 -9.44 10.04 -12.08
N GLU A 567 -8.29 10.66 -12.38
CA GLU A 567 -8.14 12.12 -12.29
C GLU A 567 -8.82 12.83 -13.49
N VAL A 568 -9.23 14.07 -13.28
CA VAL A 568 -9.81 14.88 -14.36
C VAL A 568 -8.71 15.45 -15.24
N ALA A 569 -8.67 15.01 -16.49
CA ALA A 569 -7.79 15.62 -17.50
C ALA A 569 -8.32 16.98 -17.92
N ARG A 570 -7.50 18.02 -17.81
CA ARG A 570 -7.82 19.36 -18.27
C ARG A 570 -6.83 19.76 -19.36
N LEU A 571 -7.36 20.13 -20.54
CA LEU A 571 -6.56 20.46 -21.71
C LEU A 571 -7.00 21.80 -22.27
N ARG A 572 -6.06 22.73 -22.47
CA ARG A 572 -6.33 23.99 -23.15
C ARG A 572 -6.31 23.80 -24.66
N LEU A 573 -7.21 24.48 -25.30
CA LEU A 573 -7.36 24.47 -26.76
C LEU A 573 -6.87 25.80 -27.35
N GLN A 574 -6.07 25.71 -28.38
CA GLN A 574 -5.65 26.89 -29.12
C GLN A 574 -6.80 27.50 -29.95
N ARG A 575 -7.77 26.68 -30.35
CA ARG A 575 -9.00 27.07 -31.04
C ARG A 575 -10.19 26.51 -30.28
N HIS A 576 -11.14 27.37 -29.98
CA HIS A 576 -12.32 27.01 -29.17
C HIS A 576 -13.64 27.50 -29.82
N ASP A 577 -13.62 27.66 -31.15
CA ASP A 577 -14.78 28.13 -31.92
C ASP A 577 -15.92 27.09 -31.97
N LEU A 578 -15.65 25.86 -31.55
CA LEU A 578 -16.62 24.75 -31.54
C LEU A 578 -17.11 24.45 -30.13
N PRO A 579 -18.40 24.14 -29.97
CA PRO A 579 -19.00 23.91 -28.63
C PRO A 579 -18.65 22.53 -28.03
N THR A 580 -18.24 21.56 -28.86
CA THR A 580 -18.00 20.19 -28.42
C THR A 580 -16.80 19.56 -29.08
N ALA A 581 -16.19 18.62 -28.36
CA ALA A 581 -15.16 17.72 -28.88
C ALA A 581 -15.57 16.25 -28.62
N THR A 582 -14.96 15.35 -29.35
CA THR A 582 -15.14 13.89 -29.16
C THR A 582 -13.88 13.31 -28.54
N VAL A 583 -14.05 12.60 -27.44
CA VAL A 583 -12.97 11.85 -26.77
C VAL A 583 -13.07 10.39 -27.19
N ARG A 584 -11.94 9.83 -27.62
CA ARG A 584 -11.78 8.40 -27.87
C ARG A 584 -10.97 7.78 -26.72
N THR A 585 -11.51 6.75 -26.08
CA THR A 585 -10.86 6.02 -24.98
C THR A 585 -9.80 5.05 -25.51
N PRO A 586 -8.92 4.51 -24.64
CA PRO A 586 -7.96 3.47 -25.01
C PRO A 586 -8.61 2.20 -25.58
N LEU A 587 -9.83 1.85 -25.15
CA LEU A 587 -10.59 0.71 -25.68
C LEU A 587 -11.32 1.00 -26.99
N GLY A 588 -11.27 2.26 -27.47
CA GLY A 588 -11.87 2.68 -28.74
C GLY A 588 -13.28 3.25 -28.63
N ASP A 589 -13.88 3.27 -27.44
CA ASP A 589 -15.16 3.93 -27.21
C ASP A 589 -15.04 5.44 -27.43
N THR A 590 -16.12 6.06 -27.88
CA THR A 590 -16.17 7.50 -28.14
C THR A 590 -17.33 8.17 -27.42
N PHE A 591 -17.08 9.34 -26.82
CA PHE A 591 -18.12 10.13 -26.16
C PHE A 591 -17.86 11.64 -26.39
N PRO A 592 -18.94 12.46 -26.46
CA PRO A 592 -18.80 13.91 -26.60
C PRO A 592 -18.47 14.57 -25.26
N VAL A 593 -17.65 15.62 -25.32
CA VAL A 593 -17.33 16.50 -24.18
C VAL A 593 -17.55 17.96 -24.59
N ALA A 594 -18.16 18.73 -23.69
CA ALA A 594 -18.35 20.16 -23.89
C ALA A 594 -17.01 20.93 -23.78
N ILE A 595 -16.83 21.92 -24.63
CA ILE A 595 -15.72 22.86 -24.58
C ILE A 595 -16.19 24.06 -23.77
N ASP A 596 -15.50 24.39 -22.68
CA ASP A 596 -15.72 25.64 -21.95
C ASP A 596 -15.22 26.80 -22.84
N GLN A 597 -16.14 27.51 -23.46
CA GLN A 597 -15.85 28.64 -24.38
C GLN A 597 -15.19 29.81 -23.68
N ASN A 598 -15.45 30.01 -22.37
CA ASN A 598 -14.86 31.10 -21.59
C ASN A 598 -13.41 30.80 -21.22
N GLN A 599 -13.09 29.51 -21.02
CA GLN A 599 -11.77 29.08 -20.61
C GLN A 599 -10.90 28.55 -21.76
N GLY A 600 -11.53 28.28 -22.91
CA GLY A 600 -10.84 27.59 -24.02
C GLY A 600 -10.29 26.23 -23.58
N ALA A 601 -11.01 25.49 -22.69
CA ALA A 601 -10.52 24.27 -22.10
C ALA A 601 -11.55 23.14 -22.17
N ILE A 602 -11.06 21.91 -22.16
CA ILE A 602 -11.85 20.69 -22.00
C ILE A 602 -11.49 20.04 -20.67
N ALA A 603 -12.51 19.59 -19.94
CA ALA A 603 -12.35 18.73 -18.77
C ALA A 603 -12.92 17.35 -19.06
N VAL A 604 -12.08 16.33 -19.00
CA VAL A 604 -12.48 14.92 -19.19
C VAL A 604 -12.41 14.22 -17.85
N SER A 605 -13.55 13.78 -17.33
CA SER A 605 -13.64 13.05 -16.05
C SER A 605 -13.72 11.53 -16.22
N ALA A 606 -14.05 11.04 -17.41
CA ALA A 606 -14.13 9.62 -17.71
C ALA A 606 -12.73 9.04 -18.06
N THR A 607 -11.82 9.03 -17.09
CA THR A 607 -10.40 8.69 -17.27
C THR A 607 -9.99 7.41 -16.53
N ARG A 608 -10.96 6.56 -16.17
CA ARG A 608 -10.70 5.34 -15.39
C ARG A 608 -9.93 4.26 -16.11
N GLN A 609 -10.00 4.23 -17.44
CA GLN A 609 -9.24 3.27 -18.24
C GLN A 609 -7.79 3.75 -18.38
N PRO A 610 -6.78 2.97 -18.02
CA PRO A 610 -5.39 3.33 -18.31
C PRO A 610 -5.16 3.28 -19.82
N GLY A 611 -4.28 4.17 -20.31
CA GLY A 611 -3.95 4.21 -21.72
C GLY A 611 -4.07 5.58 -22.36
N ASN A 612 -3.96 5.63 -23.67
CA ASN A 612 -3.92 6.83 -24.49
C ASN A 612 -5.33 7.28 -24.88
N TYR A 613 -5.69 8.49 -24.49
CA TYR A 613 -6.95 9.17 -24.88
C TYR A 613 -6.70 10.16 -26.00
N GLN A 614 -7.55 10.17 -27.01
CA GLN A 614 -7.49 11.11 -28.13
C GLN A 614 -8.71 12.04 -28.12
N ILE A 615 -8.47 13.32 -28.33
CA ILE A 615 -9.51 14.35 -28.39
C ILE A 615 -9.52 14.97 -29.78
N ARG A 616 -10.67 14.93 -30.42
CA ARG A 616 -10.89 15.52 -31.77
C ARG A 616 -12.07 16.48 -31.72
N SER A 617 -11.90 17.64 -32.39
CA SER A 617 -12.98 18.59 -32.58
C SER A 617 -12.97 19.05 -34.05
N GLY A 618 -14.15 19.10 -34.68
CA GLY A 618 -14.32 19.41 -36.09
C GLY A 618 -14.48 18.17 -36.97
N GLY A 619 -14.90 18.39 -38.22
CA GLY A 619 -15.05 17.35 -39.23
C GLY A 619 -13.70 16.79 -39.70
N GLN A 620 -13.75 15.78 -40.59
CA GLN A 620 -12.57 15.03 -41.07
C GLN A 620 -11.42 15.89 -41.68
N THR A 621 -11.63 17.16 -42.00
CA THR A 621 -10.69 18.00 -42.71
C THR A 621 -10.23 19.27 -41.99
N GLY A 622 -10.59 19.50 -40.74
CA GLY A 622 -10.27 20.77 -40.07
C GLY A 622 -10.22 20.80 -38.56
N GLY A 623 -10.37 19.65 -37.89
CA GLY A 623 -10.37 19.57 -36.43
C GLY A 623 -8.96 19.49 -35.85
N PHE A 624 -8.82 19.97 -34.61
CA PHE A 624 -7.59 19.74 -33.83
C PHE A 624 -7.55 18.34 -33.27
N VAL A 625 -6.32 17.85 -33.07
CA VAL A 625 -6.05 16.60 -32.35
C VAL A 625 -5.26 16.96 -31.11
N LYS A 626 -5.80 16.61 -29.94
CA LYS A 626 -5.12 16.66 -28.65
C LYS A 626 -5.13 15.25 -28.07
N GLY A 627 -4.29 14.98 -27.09
CA GLY A 627 -4.28 13.70 -26.41
C GLY A 627 -3.74 13.85 -25.00
N PHE A 628 -4.04 12.86 -24.18
CA PHE A 628 -3.44 12.66 -22.86
C PHE A 628 -3.37 11.17 -22.57
N SER A 629 -2.53 10.81 -21.65
CA SER A 629 -2.40 9.43 -21.15
C SER A 629 -2.82 9.32 -19.70
N ALA A 630 -3.62 8.32 -19.37
CA ALA A 630 -4.00 7.97 -18.01
C ALA A 630 -3.18 6.76 -17.57
N ARG A 631 -2.46 6.87 -16.46
CA ARG A 631 -1.58 5.83 -15.91
C ARG A 631 -2.16 5.24 -14.65
N LEU A 632 -1.90 3.97 -14.42
CA LEU A 632 -2.25 3.34 -13.15
C LEU A 632 -1.46 3.99 -12.01
N PRO A 633 -2.09 4.22 -10.84
CA PRO A 633 -1.33 4.58 -9.65
C PRO A 633 -0.46 3.39 -9.22
N LYS A 634 0.70 3.65 -8.62
CA LYS A 634 1.62 2.61 -8.14
C LYS A 634 0.94 1.59 -7.22
N SER A 635 0.05 2.04 -6.35
CA SER A 635 -0.71 1.18 -5.45
C SER A 635 -1.64 0.18 -6.16
N ALA A 636 -2.01 0.44 -7.42
CA ALA A 636 -2.89 -0.45 -8.18
C ALA A 636 -2.19 -1.75 -8.63
N THR A 637 -0.88 -1.72 -8.78
CA THR A 637 -0.05 -2.85 -9.27
C THR A 637 0.96 -3.34 -8.23
N ASP A 638 1.16 -2.62 -7.12
CA ASP A 638 2.04 -3.06 -6.03
C ASP A 638 1.39 -4.20 -5.24
N PHE A 639 1.89 -5.41 -5.47
CA PHE A 639 1.49 -6.62 -4.77
C PHE A 639 2.57 -7.14 -3.81
N SER A 640 3.54 -6.30 -3.44
CA SER A 640 4.49 -6.60 -2.38
C SER A 640 3.74 -6.86 -1.07
N ARG A 641 4.00 -8.02 -0.47
CA ARG A 641 3.23 -8.48 0.70
C ARG A 641 3.64 -7.73 1.96
N LEU A 642 2.65 -7.38 2.78
CA LEU A 642 2.86 -6.89 4.13
C LEU A 642 3.53 -7.97 4.99
N ASN A 643 4.53 -7.60 5.79
CA ASN A 643 5.13 -8.50 6.76
C ASN A 643 4.26 -8.64 8.03
N ASP A 644 4.62 -9.54 8.96
CA ASP A 644 3.80 -9.82 10.14
C ASP A 644 3.64 -8.62 11.08
N ASP A 645 4.67 -7.77 11.22
CA ASP A 645 4.62 -6.56 12.04
C ASP A 645 3.71 -5.50 11.39
N GLU A 646 3.81 -5.33 10.07
CA GLU A 646 2.93 -4.46 9.30
C GLU A 646 1.48 -4.97 9.31
N LEU A 647 1.27 -6.28 9.18
CA LEU A 647 -0.06 -6.89 9.30
C LEU A 647 -0.66 -6.63 10.69
N SER A 648 0.12 -6.76 11.76
CA SER A 648 -0.33 -6.43 13.13
C SER A 648 -0.68 -4.96 13.26
N PHE A 649 0.13 -4.08 12.69
CA PHE A 649 -0.13 -2.63 12.68
C PHE A 649 -1.39 -2.26 11.86
N MET A 650 -1.55 -2.87 10.67
CA MET A 650 -2.64 -2.54 9.74
C MET A 650 -3.98 -3.15 10.14
N LEU A 651 -4.00 -4.40 10.63
CA LEU A 651 -5.21 -5.20 10.85
C LEU A 651 -5.49 -5.49 12.32
N GLY A 652 -4.54 -5.21 13.23
CA GLY A 652 -4.62 -5.59 14.65
C GLY A 652 -4.08 -6.98 14.94
N ASP A 653 -3.87 -7.27 16.25
CA ASP A 653 -3.25 -8.53 16.71
C ASP A 653 -4.22 -9.72 16.69
N ASP A 654 -5.52 -9.48 16.94
CA ASP A 654 -6.57 -10.52 16.98
C ASP A 654 -7.16 -10.87 15.61
N ARG A 655 -6.46 -10.51 14.53
CA ARG A 655 -6.91 -10.73 13.15
C ARG A 655 -7.10 -12.20 12.82
N ARG A 656 -8.21 -12.53 12.17
CA ARG A 656 -8.48 -13.85 11.60
C ARG A 656 -8.19 -13.82 10.11
N ILE A 657 -7.18 -14.58 9.70
CA ILE A 657 -6.78 -14.68 8.29
C ILE A 657 -6.96 -16.12 7.84
N VAL A 658 -7.73 -16.30 6.77
CA VAL A 658 -7.98 -17.59 6.11
C VAL A 658 -7.47 -17.56 4.68
N HIS A 659 -6.99 -18.69 4.16
CA HIS A 659 -6.30 -18.74 2.86
C HIS A 659 -7.10 -19.46 1.76
N ASP A 660 -8.07 -20.28 2.13
CA ASP A 660 -8.87 -21.09 1.21
C ASP A 660 -10.28 -21.37 1.73
N ALA A 661 -11.10 -21.99 0.91
CA ALA A 661 -12.48 -22.32 1.27
C ALA A 661 -12.55 -23.32 2.45
N GLU A 662 -11.59 -24.24 2.59
CA GLU A 662 -11.58 -25.23 3.66
C GLU A 662 -11.22 -24.61 5.02
N SER A 663 -10.25 -23.68 5.02
CA SER A 663 -9.90 -22.92 6.22
C SER A 663 -11.02 -21.97 6.62
N LEU A 664 -11.67 -21.33 5.66
CA LEU A 664 -12.85 -20.50 5.89
C LEU A 664 -13.99 -21.33 6.50
N ASP A 665 -14.27 -22.53 5.96
CA ASP A 665 -15.30 -23.41 6.49
C ASP A 665 -15.04 -23.81 7.92
N ARG A 666 -13.80 -24.16 8.25
CA ARG A 666 -13.42 -24.53 9.62
C ARG A 666 -13.58 -23.35 10.58
N ASP A 667 -13.19 -22.15 10.15
CA ASP A 667 -13.29 -20.93 10.96
C ASP A 667 -14.76 -20.52 11.16
N VAL A 668 -15.54 -20.50 10.07
CA VAL A 668 -16.99 -20.23 10.12
C VAL A 668 -17.72 -21.25 10.98
N MET A 669 -17.40 -22.55 10.84
CA MET A 669 -18.00 -23.61 11.69
C MET A 669 -17.58 -23.46 13.15
N SER A 670 -16.33 -23.14 13.46
CA SER A 670 -15.87 -22.92 14.83
C SER A 670 -16.61 -21.75 15.50
N TYR A 671 -16.86 -20.68 14.74
CA TYR A 671 -17.58 -19.51 15.22
C TYR A 671 -19.09 -19.74 15.31
N ARG A 672 -19.69 -20.35 14.28
CA ARG A 672 -21.14 -20.64 14.23
C ARG A 672 -21.53 -21.75 15.20
N VAL A 673 -20.72 -22.81 15.33
CA VAL A 673 -20.98 -23.99 16.15
C VAL A 673 -20.35 -23.86 17.54
N GLY A 674 -19.26 -23.11 17.71
CA GLY A 674 -18.49 -22.96 18.95
C GLY A 674 -17.45 -24.07 19.15
N ALA A 675 -16.60 -23.93 20.17
CA ALA A 675 -15.54 -24.90 20.46
C ALA A 675 -16.12 -26.18 21.08
N GLU A 676 -15.89 -27.33 20.46
CA GLU A 676 -16.22 -28.64 21.03
C GLU A 676 -15.33 -28.95 22.26
N LEU A 677 -15.96 -29.07 23.44
CA LEU A 677 -15.27 -29.47 24.67
C LEU A 677 -15.10 -30.98 24.80
N SER A 678 -15.66 -31.77 23.90
CA SER A 678 -15.68 -33.23 23.97
C SER A 678 -14.30 -33.84 24.18
N GLY A 679 -13.25 -33.34 23.52
CA GLY A 679 -11.87 -33.79 23.68
C GLY A 679 -11.30 -33.58 25.09
N TRP A 680 -11.48 -32.40 25.66
CA TRP A 680 -11.04 -32.08 27.02
C TRP A 680 -11.80 -32.86 28.08
N ILE A 681 -13.12 -33.02 27.87
CA ILE A 681 -13.98 -33.82 28.78
C ILE A 681 -13.61 -35.28 28.71
N LEU A 682 -13.27 -35.86 27.55
CA LEU A 682 -12.76 -37.20 27.40
C LEU A 682 -11.42 -37.41 28.11
N LEU A 683 -10.49 -36.45 27.97
CA LEU A 683 -9.22 -36.49 28.67
C LEU A 683 -9.39 -36.45 30.18
N PHE A 684 -10.32 -35.64 30.69
CA PHE A 684 -10.66 -35.59 32.10
C PHE A 684 -11.36 -36.88 32.59
N ALA A 685 -12.24 -37.48 31.77
CA ALA A 685 -12.82 -38.79 32.05
C ALA A 685 -11.76 -39.88 32.13
N ALA A 686 -10.79 -39.89 31.22
CA ALA A 686 -9.67 -40.82 31.23
C ALA A 686 -8.80 -40.66 32.49
N ALA A 687 -8.54 -39.41 32.92
CA ALA A 687 -7.81 -39.12 34.14
C ALA A 687 -8.57 -39.63 35.41
N LEU A 688 -9.90 -39.48 35.45
CA LEU A 688 -10.73 -40.03 36.52
C LEU A 688 -10.74 -41.57 36.57
N LEU A 689 -10.76 -42.23 35.40
CA LEU A 689 -10.64 -43.69 35.32
C LEU A 689 -9.27 -44.15 35.75
N ALA A 690 -8.20 -43.46 35.41
CA ALA A 690 -6.86 -43.75 35.91
C ALA A 690 -6.77 -43.54 37.45
N LEU A 691 -7.43 -42.50 37.96
CA LEU A 691 -7.54 -42.25 39.40
C LEU A 691 -8.33 -43.37 40.13
N ASP A 692 -9.46 -43.84 39.57
CA ASP A 692 -10.22 -44.97 40.09
C ASP A 692 -9.34 -46.23 40.14
N TRP A 693 -8.61 -46.50 39.05
CA TRP A 693 -7.67 -47.62 38.98
C TRP A 693 -6.56 -47.52 40.06
N TRP A 694 -5.94 -46.31 40.18
CA TRP A 694 -4.88 -46.07 41.15
C TRP A 694 -5.40 -46.21 42.61
N ILE A 695 -6.56 -45.60 42.91
CA ILE A 695 -7.19 -45.70 44.22
C ILE A 695 -7.57 -47.18 44.55
N SER A 696 -8.18 -47.86 43.56
CA SER A 696 -8.58 -49.26 43.70
C SER A 696 -7.37 -50.13 43.96
N ASN A 697 -6.28 -49.97 43.21
CA ASN A 697 -5.06 -50.75 43.38
C ASN A 697 -4.40 -50.50 44.74
N LYS A 698 -4.37 -49.23 45.20
CA LYS A 698 -3.81 -48.89 46.54
C LYS A 698 -4.65 -49.41 47.68
N PHE A 699 -5.95 -49.60 47.52
CA PHE A 699 -6.83 -50.07 48.52
C PHE A 699 -6.86 -51.64 48.64
N TYR A 700 -6.61 -52.32 47.54
CA TYR A 700 -6.61 -53.76 47.43
C TYR A 700 -5.21 -54.38 47.35
N ALA A 701 -4.15 -53.57 47.34
CA ALA A 701 -2.78 -54.10 47.41
C ALA A 701 -2.59 -54.87 48.73
N PRO A 702 -2.01 -56.08 48.68
CA PRO A 702 -1.69 -56.85 49.94
C PRO A 702 -0.72 -55.99 50.76
N ARG A 703 -1.06 -55.77 52.03
CA ARG A 703 -0.10 -55.19 52.96
C ARG A 703 0.95 -56.26 53.29
N ASP A 704 2.16 -56.13 52.83
CA ASP A 704 3.35 -56.81 53.33
C ASP A 704 3.48 -56.47 54.81
N GLY A 705 3.17 -57.42 55.63
CA GLY A 705 3.26 -57.29 57.10
C GLY A 705 2.26 -58.13 57.89
N ALA A 706 2.12 -59.37 57.53
CA ALA A 706 1.60 -60.33 58.50
C ALA A 706 2.26 -61.71 58.24
N GLU A 707 3.33 -61.93 58.92
CA GLU A 707 3.84 -63.25 59.10
C GLU A 707 2.74 -64.17 59.66
N PRO A 708 2.25 -65.12 58.87
CA PRO A 708 1.94 -66.45 59.40
C PRO A 708 2.53 -67.61 58.59
N GLU A 709 3.23 -67.41 57.51
CA GLU A 709 3.77 -68.48 56.69
C GLU A 709 5.13 -69.05 57.20
N ALA A 710 5.93 -68.25 57.89
CA ALA A 710 7.19 -68.69 58.42
C ALA A 710 7.01 -69.75 59.56
N ARG A 711 5.92 -69.66 60.29
CA ARG A 711 5.65 -70.59 61.37
C ARG A 711 5.00 -71.96 60.97
N ALA A 712 4.39 -71.96 59.80
CA ALA A 712 3.87 -73.18 59.18
C ALA A 712 4.99 -73.97 58.47
N ALA A 713 6.02 -73.30 57.94
CA ALA A 713 7.19 -73.99 57.39
C ALA A 713 8.12 -74.62 58.47
N GLU A 714 8.26 -73.97 59.65
CA GLU A 714 9.00 -74.54 60.74
C GLU A 714 8.33 -75.78 61.33
N ILE A 715 6.99 -75.82 61.44
CA ILE A 715 6.24 -76.98 61.92
C ILE A 715 6.26 -78.13 60.91
N PHE A 716 6.42 -77.87 59.61
CA PHE A 716 6.59 -78.94 58.61
C PHE A 716 8.03 -79.47 58.52
N ALA A 717 9.02 -78.61 58.78
CA ALA A 717 10.43 -79.07 58.83
C ALA A 717 10.75 -79.95 59.99
N GLU A 718 10.05 -79.83 61.17
CA GLU A 718 10.23 -80.64 62.36
C GLU A 718 9.53 -82.00 62.28
N SER A 719 8.62 -82.24 61.32
CA SER A 719 7.93 -83.53 61.12
C SER A 719 8.57 -84.43 60.04
N VAL A 720 9.65 -83.97 59.36
CA VAL A 720 10.35 -84.75 58.30
C VAL A 720 11.71 -85.29 58.74
N GLN A 721 12.11 -85.06 60.01
CA GLN A 721 13.37 -85.59 60.53
C GLN A 721 13.28 -86.97 61.19
N THR A 722 12.18 -87.70 60.94
CA THR A 722 12.09 -89.12 61.40
C THR A 722 11.55 -89.99 60.27
N ASN A 723 12.38 -90.23 59.25
CA ASN A 723 12.45 -91.50 58.49
C ASN A 723 13.61 -91.47 57.47
N GLU A 724 14.82 -91.76 57.95
CA GLU A 724 15.84 -92.32 57.09
C GLU A 724 15.51 -93.75 56.88
N ASP A 725 15.33 -94.17 55.65
CA ASP A 725 15.85 -95.34 55.00
C ASP A 725 15.09 -95.61 53.69
N ALA A 726 15.87 -95.65 52.66
CA ALA A 726 15.70 -96.40 51.41
C ALA A 726 15.61 -95.52 50.11
N GLY A 727 16.68 -95.68 49.33
CA GLY A 727 16.57 -95.76 47.90
C GLY A 727 17.15 -94.62 47.00
N VAL A 728 18.39 -94.83 46.67
CA VAL A 728 19.13 -94.11 45.62
C VAL A 728 18.42 -94.16 44.25
N ILE A 729 18.14 -92.99 43.64
CA ILE A 729 18.06 -92.84 42.16
C ILE A 729 18.55 -91.42 41.81
N THR A 730 19.61 -91.36 40.95
CA THR A 730 20.25 -90.18 40.42
C THR A 730 19.42 -89.51 39.30
N PRO A 731 19.37 -88.21 39.21
CA PRO A 731 18.81 -87.52 38.04
C PRO A 731 19.88 -87.15 36.98
N PRO A 732 19.50 -87.01 35.69
CA PRO A 732 20.40 -86.66 34.59
C PRO A 732 20.63 -85.11 34.48
N PRO A 733 21.72 -84.69 33.77
CA PRO A 733 22.25 -83.32 33.86
C PRO A 733 21.52 -82.31 32.92
N VAL A 734 21.48 -81.07 33.36
CA VAL A 734 20.95 -79.90 32.66
C VAL A 734 22.06 -79.36 31.80
N PRO A 735 21.77 -78.96 30.49
CA PRO A 735 22.73 -78.29 29.65
C PRO A 735 22.74 -76.73 29.86
N PRO A 736 23.87 -76.05 29.59
CA PRO A 736 24.10 -74.72 30.02
C PRO A 736 23.47 -73.66 29.07
N ALA A 737 23.18 -72.48 29.68
CA ALA A 737 22.71 -71.29 28.99
C ALA A 737 23.73 -70.68 28.03
N ARG A 738 23.30 -70.31 26.89
CA ARG A 738 24.09 -69.55 25.90
C ARG A 738 23.80 -68.07 26.06
N ASN A 739 24.83 -67.33 26.41
CA ASN A 739 24.95 -65.88 26.21
C ASN A 739 24.84 -65.59 24.71
N ARG A 740 24.17 -64.54 24.39
CA ARG A 740 24.37 -63.83 23.12
C ARG A 740 24.67 -62.36 23.43
N ASP A 741 25.93 -62.07 23.19
CA ASP A 741 26.50 -60.75 23.08
C ASP A 741 26.02 -60.00 21.84
N GLU A 742 25.96 -58.73 22.01
CA GLU A 742 26.26 -57.65 21.05
C GLU A 742 26.25 -57.94 19.54
N SER A 743 25.53 -57.17 18.79
CA SER A 743 25.89 -56.83 17.40
C SER A 743 25.56 -55.38 17.09
N THR A 744 26.64 -54.66 16.85
CA THR A 744 26.86 -53.33 16.29
C THR A 744 26.17 -53.17 14.94
N PRO A 745 25.76 -51.90 14.55
CA PRO A 745 25.19 -51.63 13.26
C PRO A 745 26.29 -51.48 12.17
N PRO A 746 25.98 -51.75 10.89
CA PRO A 746 26.94 -51.69 9.80
C PRO A 746 27.15 -50.25 9.28
N PRO A 747 28.32 -49.97 8.62
CA PRO A 747 28.69 -48.65 8.14
C PRO A 747 28.15 -48.35 6.74
N LEU A 748 28.04 -47.03 6.47
CA LEU A 748 27.76 -46.42 5.15
C LEU A 748 28.91 -46.67 4.14
N PRO A 749 28.67 -46.73 2.86
CA PRO A 749 29.74 -46.83 1.84
C PRO A 749 30.27 -45.44 1.49
N GLU A 750 31.59 -45.33 1.52
CA GLU A 750 32.41 -44.26 0.96
C GLU A 750 32.48 -44.32 -0.58
N GLY A 751 32.49 -43.13 -1.15
CA GLY A 751 33.41 -42.60 -2.14
C GLY A 751 33.58 -43.26 -3.50
N ILE A 752 33.33 -42.45 -4.52
CA ILE A 752 34.11 -42.55 -5.79
C ILE A 752 34.48 -41.12 -6.16
N ASP A 753 35.79 -40.85 -6.04
CA ASP A 753 36.53 -39.80 -6.74
C ASP A 753 36.57 -40.05 -8.23
N SER A 754 36.44 -39.02 -9.06
CA SER A 754 37.26 -38.91 -10.28
C SER A 754 37.39 -37.46 -10.71
N GLU A 755 38.59 -37.00 -10.64
CA GLU A 755 39.26 -35.92 -11.35
C GLU A 755 38.91 -35.85 -12.85
N THR A 756 38.91 -34.63 -13.39
CA THR A 756 39.81 -34.08 -14.43
C THR A 756 39.23 -32.79 -14.95
N GLU A 757 39.90 -31.67 -14.69
CA GLU A 757 40.71 -30.86 -15.62
C GLU A 757 40.12 -30.60 -17.02
N HIS A 758 39.81 -29.32 -17.31
CA HIS A 758 40.55 -28.44 -18.21
C HIS A 758 39.79 -27.14 -18.46
N SER A 759 40.42 -26.04 -18.12
CA SER A 759 40.23 -24.75 -18.78
C SER A 759 40.88 -24.75 -20.19
N PRO A 760 40.67 -23.77 -21.05
CA PRO A 760 40.67 -22.35 -20.77
C PRO A 760 39.33 -21.63 -20.95
#